data_d9f014e83aa71d3fc582ffc30f5888b6
#
_entry.id   d9f014e83aa71d3fc582ffc30f5888b6
#
_cell.length_a   1.000
_cell.length_b   1.000
_cell.length_c   1.000
_cell.angle_alpha   90.00
_cell.angle_beta   90.00
_cell.angle_gamma   90.00
#
_symmetry.space_group_name_H-M   'P 1'
#
loop_
_entity.id
_entity.type
_entity.pdbx_description
1 polymer ?
#
loop_
_entity_poly.entity_id
_entity_poly.type
_entity_poly.pdbx_seq_one_letter_code
_entity_poly.pdbx_strand_id
1 'polypeptide(L)'
;MDSIERMSLEDQIALCSGADNWHTKAMPDTGVPILCMSDGPHGLRKMPEGAGEMNINNSLPATCFPTAVLSACSWDPKLLEEVGRAIGEEAASHGVGLLLGPGANIKRNPLCGRNFEYFSEDPMLTGKLAAAMIRGVESSGVGACLKHFACNSQEYKRFNSDSVLDERTLREIYLSGFETAVREGRPSAVMCAYNKVNGEHCSDSKKLLTDILREEWGFDGMVVTDWGAMNDRIRAFEAGCDLNMPGGSAYQEREAAAAVRDGKLDPACVARSAERVAKLALRAQAVQKEKRPFDAPAHHALAKRIALESAVLLKNKEHILPLSEDLDLLFVGPMATQLRYQGGGSSHINPLRLRQLTEICPDIPVLPGCLPDGSGDKKLLQAAEKAAKKAGAVVVFAGLPDSIESEGFDRDDMKLPAGYNELIEHVAAVNPRTVVVLCCGSPVELPWADRVKGILYLGLSGEAGAEAAVDLLFGKANPSGKLAESWPQRYRDCVSSGYYAGQHKDAHYREGLYVGYRWYQKAGIPLRYAFGYGLSYTSFSYSDLEISGDTVSCRVKNTGKLDGAETVQLYISPPEGSGYRPVLELKRFEKLFLKRGESKTVSFTLDDRCFAVWQDAWIVPKGEYGVHIGSSSEQLLLHGSVRRDGVSWDGAAYPDWYCNPVGAPSHIAFEHLLGRPAAEQRTRKGSYTMDSTLDEMREDSLAAKLLSKGLEASLAKLSGAEPGSPEYRMTLSSTLDAPLRTLKIFMAKDSAALDAVLELSNGHAIRALRKLLEKPRQ
;
A
#
# COMPACT_ATOMS: atom_id res chain seq x y z
N MET A 1 -16.54 -20.45 23.46
CA MET A 1 -16.36 -20.27 24.94
C MET A 1 -15.86 -21.55 25.58
N ASP A 2 -16.58 -22.68 25.49
CA ASP A 2 -16.17 -23.96 26.18
C ASP A 2 -14.75 -24.46 25.86
N SER A 3 -14.20 -24.13 24.69
CA SER A 3 -12.85 -24.56 24.30
C SER A 3 -11.75 -23.79 25.04
N ILE A 4 -11.92 -22.49 25.27
CA ILE A 4 -10.93 -21.65 25.97
C ILE A 4 -10.93 -21.90 27.46
N GLU A 5 -12.10 -22.11 28.07
CA GLU A 5 -12.24 -22.43 29.51
C GLU A 5 -11.53 -23.73 29.89
N ARG A 6 -11.34 -24.65 28.93
CA ARG A 6 -10.61 -25.91 29.13
C ARG A 6 -9.10 -25.81 28.89
N MET A 7 -8.61 -24.69 28.34
CA MET A 7 -7.18 -24.48 28.09
C MET A 7 -6.46 -24.03 29.35
N SER A 8 -5.25 -24.55 29.56
CA SER A 8 -4.33 -23.99 30.53
C SER A 8 -3.91 -22.56 30.10
N LEU A 9 -3.37 -21.78 31.04
CA LEU A 9 -2.81 -20.46 30.71
C LEU A 9 -1.72 -20.57 29.65
N GLU A 10 -0.88 -21.58 29.77
CA GLU A 10 0.21 -21.87 28.83
C GLU A 10 -0.32 -22.16 27.41
N ASP A 11 -1.40 -22.94 27.31
CA ASP A 11 -2.04 -23.25 26.01
C ASP A 11 -2.70 -22.00 25.38
N GLN A 12 -3.36 -21.17 26.19
CA GLN A 12 -3.93 -19.91 25.72
C GLN A 12 -2.86 -18.98 25.17
N ILE A 13 -1.72 -18.82 25.87
CA ILE A 13 -0.58 -18.03 25.42
C ILE A 13 0.03 -18.65 24.15
N ALA A 14 0.18 -19.96 24.10
CA ALA A 14 0.74 -20.67 22.97
C ALA A 14 -0.14 -20.54 21.71
N LEU A 15 -1.47 -20.60 21.84
CA LEU A 15 -2.40 -20.36 20.74
C LEU A 15 -2.28 -18.95 20.15
N CYS A 16 -1.90 -17.97 20.98
CA CYS A 16 -1.67 -16.59 20.57
C CYS A 16 -0.29 -16.35 19.94
N SER A 17 0.46 -17.40 19.59
CA SER A 17 1.77 -17.34 18.93
C SER A 17 1.80 -18.28 17.73
N GLY A 18 2.50 -17.88 16.67
CA GLY A 18 2.69 -18.72 15.49
C GLY A 18 3.41 -20.04 15.81
N ALA A 19 3.09 -21.09 15.08
CA ALA A 19 3.83 -22.35 15.06
C ALA A 19 5.07 -22.24 14.14
N ASP A 20 4.87 -21.60 13.01
CA ASP A 20 5.85 -21.32 11.97
C ASP A 20 5.53 -19.97 11.29
N ASN A 21 5.98 -19.75 10.07
CA ASN A 21 5.71 -18.52 9.34
C ASN A 21 4.28 -18.34 8.87
N TRP A 22 3.46 -19.41 8.82
CA TRP A 22 2.16 -19.38 8.17
C TRP A 22 1.02 -19.98 8.96
N HIS A 23 1.31 -20.59 10.12
CA HIS A 23 0.34 -21.36 10.87
C HIS A 23 0.29 -20.97 12.34
N THR A 24 -0.92 -21.03 12.91
CA THR A 24 -1.09 -21.05 14.35
C THR A 24 -0.79 -22.44 14.92
N LYS A 25 -0.55 -22.53 16.23
CA LYS A 25 -0.41 -23.82 16.90
C LYS A 25 -1.76 -24.57 16.97
N ALA A 26 -1.72 -25.89 16.78
CA ALA A 26 -2.88 -26.75 17.01
C ALA A 26 -3.13 -26.93 18.50
N MET A 27 -4.42 -26.97 18.91
CA MET A 27 -4.86 -27.29 20.27
C MET A 27 -5.81 -28.48 20.23
N PRO A 28 -5.27 -29.71 20.00
CA PRO A 28 -6.10 -30.90 19.75
C PRO A 28 -7.03 -31.26 20.91
N ASP A 29 -6.58 -31.09 22.16
CA ASP A 29 -7.36 -31.43 23.36
C ASP A 29 -8.60 -30.55 23.53
N THR A 30 -8.63 -29.39 22.91
CA THR A 30 -9.75 -28.44 22.94
C THR A 30 -10.49 -28.32 21.60
N GLY A 31 -9.99 -29.01 20.56
CA GLY A 31 -10.59 -29.05 19.24
C GLY A 31 -10.36 -27.79 18.39
N VAL A 32 -9.47 -26.87 18.80
CA VAL A 32 -9.11 -25.70 17.99
C VAL A 32 -8.11 -26.11 16.90
N PRO A 33 -8.49 -25.98 15.60
CA PRO A 33 -7.62 -26.36 14.48
C PRO A 33 -6.51 -25.35 14.23
N ILE A 34 -5.54 -25.75 13.41
CA ILE A 34 -4.55 -24.83 12.85
C ILE A 34 -5.24 -23.82 11.94
N LEU A 35 -4.92 -22.54 12.08
CA LEU A 35 -5.25 -21.52 11.10
C LEU A 35 -4.07 -21.36 10.15
N CYS A 36 -4.31 -21.61 8.86
CA CYS A 36 -3.33 -21.36 7.79
C CYS A 36 -3.53 -19.95 7.23
N MET A 37 -2.46 -19.18 7.17
CA MET A 37 -2.40 -17.81 6.61
C MET A 37 -1.55 -17.78 5.35
N SER A 38 -1.80 -16.81 4.47
CA SER A 38 -0.97 -16.57 3.28
C SER A 38 -1.03 -15.11 2.88
N ASP A 39 0.10 -14.59 2.37
CA ASP A 39 0.10 -13.30 1.68
C ASP A 39 -0.80 -13.33 0.44
N GLY A 40 -1.25 -12.16 0.00
CA GLY A 40 -2.03 -12.08 -1.21
C GLY A 40 -2.84 -10.81 -1.41
N PRO A 41 -2.25 -9.59 -1.37
CA PRO A 41 -3.02 -8.35 -1.59
C PRO A 41 -3.49 -8.17 -3.04
N HIS A 42 -2.90 -8.87 -4.03
CA HIS A 42 -3.30 -8.85 -5.45
C HIS A 42 -3.18 -10.22 -6.14
N GLY A 43 -3.18 -11.31 -5.38
CA GLY A 43 -3.09 -12.70 -5.79
C GLY A 43 -2.57 -13.55 -4.64
N LEU A 44 -2.83 -14.83 -4.66
CA LEU A 44 -2.41 -15.73 -3.58
C LEU A 44 -0.89 -16.00 -3.64
N ARG A 45 -0.17 -15.80 -2.53
CA ARG A 45 1.24 -16.19 -2.37
C ARG A 45 1.40 -17.33 -1.38
N LYS A 46 0.89 -18.49 -1.73
CA LYS A 46 1.00 -19.69 -0.88
C LYS A 46 2.34 -20.39 -1.09
N MET A 47 3.11 -20.56 -0.01
CA MET A 47 4.35 -21.32 -0.05
C MET A 47 4.07 -22.82 -0.11
N PRO A 48 4.85 -23.61 -0.90
CA PRO A 48 4.78 -25.06 -0.87
C PRO A 48 5.15 -25.62 0.52
N GLU A 49 4.58 -26.76 0.90
CA GLU A 49 4.95 -27.44 2.12
C GLU A 49 6.45 -27.82 2.10
N GLY A 50 7.16 -27.49 3.18
CA GLY A 50 8.61 -27.76 3.31
C GLY A 50 9.51 -26.79 2.53
N ALA A 51 8.98 -25.76 1.90
CA ALA A 51 9.82 -24.71 1.31
C ALA A 51 10.59 -23.96 2.39
N GLY A 52 11.88 -23.69 2.13
CA GLY A 52 12.73 -22.93 3.06
C GLY A 52 12.13 -21.54 3.34
N GLU A 53 12.19 -21.12 4.59
CA GLU A 53 11.49 -19.96 5.14
C GLU A 53 11.83 -18.63 4.46
N MET A 54 12.98 -18.50 3.81
CA MET A 54 13.53 -17.27 3.25
C MET A 54 13.39 -17.12 1.73
N ASN A 55 12.82 -18.10 1.02
CA ASN A 55 12.70 -18.03 -0.44
C ASN A 55 11.37 -17.40 -0.87
N ILE A 56 11.37 -16.09 -1.09
CA ILE A 56 10.18 -15.29 -1.43
C ILE A 56 9.60 -15.68 -2.80
N ASN A 57 10.44 -16.19 -3.72
CA ASN A 57 10.07 -16.41 -5.13
C ASN A 57 9.49 -17.79 -5.44
N ASN A 58 9.41 -18.70 -4.46
CA ASN A 58 8.98 -20.09 -4.68
C ASN A 58 7.51 -20.36 -4.25
N SER A 59 6.62 -19.38 -4.35
CA SER A 59 5.20 -19.63 -4.09
C SER A 59 4.56 -20.54 -5.15
N LEU A 60 3.46 -21.20 -4.79
CA LEU A 60 2.62 -21.90 -5.75
C LEU A 60 2.09 -20.92 -6.80
N PRO A 61 1.93 -21.35 -8.06
CA PRO A 61 1.34 -20.51 -9.09
C PRO A 61 -0.09 -20.10 -8.73
N ALA A 62 -0.41 -18.81 -8.93
CA ALA A 62 -1.72 -18.23 -8.69
C ALA A 62 -2.03 -17.12 -9.71
N THR A 63 -3.28 -16.70 -9.83
CA THR A 63 -3.62 -15.57 -10.69
C THR A 63 -3.00 -14.28 -10.10
N CYS A 64 -2.16 -13.62 -10.88
CA CYS A 64 -1.61 -12.32 -10.53
C CYS A 64 -2.51 -11.21 -11.09
N PHE A 65 -3.33 -10.62 -10.23
CA PHE A 65 -4.14 -9.44 -10.56
C PHE A 65 -3.29 -8.18 -10.59
N PRO A 66 -3.76 -7.07 -11.21
CA PRO A 66 -3.11 -5.78 -11.07
C PRO A 66 -2.93 -5.38 -9.61
N THR A 67 -1.78 -4.78 -9.29
CA THR A 67 -1.51 -4.30 -7.93
C THR A 67 -2.47 -3.18 -7.52
N ALA A 68 -2.57 -2.89 -6.23
CA ALA A 68 -3.53 -1.92 -5.70
C ALA A 68 -3.41 -0.53 -6.35
N VAL A 69 -2.20 -0.08 -6.66
CA VAL A 69 -1.98 1.22 -7.33
C VAL A 69 -2.70 1.32 -8.67
N LEU A 70 -2.71 0.23 -9.45
CA LEU A 70 -3.42 0.23 -10.73
C LEU A 70 -4.90 -0.10 -10.54
N SER A 71 -5.23 -1.13 -9.76
CA SER A 71 -6.62 -1.52 -9.55
C SER A 71 -7.46 -0.40 -8.93
N ALA A 72 -6.86 0.48 -8.12
CA ALA A 72 -7.51 1.68 -7.61
C ALA A 72 -7.91 2.67 -8.72
N CYS A 73 -7.16 2.71 -9.82
CA CYS A 73 -7.51 3.56 -10.97
C CYS A 73 -8.79 3.11 -11.67
N SER A 74 -9.34 1.92 -11.37
CA SER A 74 -10.67 1.53 -11.84
C SER A 74 -11.78 2.40 -11.24
N TRP A 75 -11.62 2.90 -10.02
CA TRP A 75 -12.66 3.59 -9.23
C TRP A 75 -13.96 2.79 -9.18
N ASP A 76 -13.86 1.47 -9.20
CA ASP A 76 -15.01 0.55 -9.21
C ASP A 76 -14.97 -0.43 -8.03
N PRO A 77 -15.69 -0.14 -6.94
CA PRO A 77 -15.78 -1.06 -5.80
C PRO A 77 -16.36 -2.43 -6.16
N LYS A 78 -17.27 -2.51 -7.15
CA LYS A 78 -17.86 -3.80 -7.55
C LYS A 78 -16.83 -4.70 -8.22
N LEU A 79 -15.98 -4.12 -9.07
CA LEU A 79 -14.89 -4.85 -9.72
C LEU A 79 -13.86 -5.33 -8.69
N LEU A 80 -13.53 -4.50 -7.68
CA LEU A 80 -12.64 -4.90 -6.58
C LEU A 80 -13.24 -6.01 -5.72
N GLU A 81 -14.56 -6.03 -5.52
CA GLU A 81 -15.23 -7.12 -4.81
C GLU A 81 -15.16 -8.44 -5.60
N GLU A 82 -15.29 -8.40 -6.94
CA GLU A 82 -15.09 -9.58 -7.79
C GLU A 82 -13.64 -10.10 -7.71
N VAL A 83 -12.64 -9.20 -7.74
CA VAL A 83 -11.22 -9.57 -7.58
C VAL A 83 -10.97 -10.18 -6.20
N GLY A 84 -11.50 -9.57 -5.14
CA GLY A 84 -11.39 -10.12 -3.79
C GLY A 84 -11.97 -11.52 -3.68
N ARG A 85 -13.12 -11.77 -4.31
CA ARG A 85 -13.76 -13.09 -4.37
C ARG A 85 -12.87 -14.11 -5.10
N ALA A 86 -12.34 -13.76 -6.26
CA ALA A 86 -11.46 -14.63 -7.02
C ALA A 86 -10.20 -15.03 -6.23
N ILE A 87 -9.53 -14.07 -5.57
CA ILE A 87 -8.37 -14.36 -4.71
C ILE A 87 -8.79 -15.25 -3.53
N GLY A 88 -9.95 -15.00 -2.93
CA GLY A 88 -10.50 -15.82 -1.86
C GLY A 88 -10.82 -17.25 -2.29
N GLU A 89 -11.32 -17.45 -3.50
CA GLU A 89 -11.57 -18.79 -4.09
C GLU A 89 -10.26 -19.55 -4.31
N GLU A 90 -9.21 -18.89 -4.80
CA GLU A 90 -7.87 -19.50 -4.90
C GLU A 90 -7.30 -19.85 -3.52
N ALA A 91 -7.43 -18.94 -2.55
CA ALA A 91 -7.01 -19.19 -1.18
C ALA A 91 -7.72 -20.41 -0.56
N ALA A 92 -9.04 -20.52 -0.76
CA ALA A 92 -9.84 -21.65 -0.32
C ALA A 92 -9.38 -22.96 -0.98
N SER A 93 -9.06 -22.95 -2.30
CA SER A 93 -8.61 -24.15 -3.02
C SER A 93 -7.29 -24.70 -2.46
N HIS A 94 -6.45 -23.83 -1.89
CA HIS A 94 -5.18 -24.19 -1.27
C HIS A 94 -5.27 -24.36 0.25
N GLY A 95 -6.47 -24.37 0.83
CA GLY A 95 -6.68 -24.58 2.27
C GLY A 95 -6.17 -23.42 3.13
N VAL A 96 -6.17 -22.19 2.61
CA VAL A 96 -5.85 -20.97 3.36
C VAL A 96 -7.10 -20.49 4.09
N GLY A 97 -6.98 -20.22 5.39
CA GLY A 97 -8.08 -19.72 6.22
C GLY A 97 -8.10 -18.21 6.41
N LEU A 98 -6.94 -17.56 6.23
CA LEU A 98 -6.79 -16.12 6.37
C LEU A 98 -5.84 -15.57 5.26
N LEU A 99 -6.34 -14.67 4.44
CA LEU A 99 -5.58 -13.94 3.43
C LEU A 99 -5.06 -12.62 4.00
N LEU A 100 -3.74 -12.37 3.89
CA LEU A 100 -3.09 -11.16 4.42
C LEU A 100 -3.18 -10.01 3.42
N GLY A 101 -4.33 -9.40 3.35
CA GLY A 101 -4.69 -8.29 2.47
C GLY A 101 -6.16 -7.88 2.63
N PRO A 102 -6.52 -6.70 2.09
CA PRO A 102 -5.72 -5.73 1.33
C PRO A 102 -4.88 -4.77 2.19
N GLY A 103 -3.89 -4.11 1.54
CA GLY A 103 -3.17 -2.99 2.11
C GLY A 103 -3.93 -1.67 1.91
N ALA A 104 -4.09 -0.86 2.98
CA ALA A 104 -4.91 0.36 2.94
C ALA A 104 -4.21 1.62 3.49
N ASN A 105 -2.89 1.62 3.56
CA ASN A 105 -2.14 2.81 3.96
C ASN A 105 -2.26 3.93 2.91
N ILE A 106 -2.23 5.16 3.38
CA ILE A 106 -2.29 6.35 2.51
C ILE A 106 -0.94 6.55 1.82
N LYS A 107 -0.95 6.82 0.51
CA LYS A 107 0.22 7.20 -0.26
C LYS A 107 0.62 8.63 0.08
N ARG A 108 1.49 8.76 1.07
CA ARG A 108 1.94 10.04 1.61
C ARG A 108 2.97 10.73 0.72
N ASN A 109 3.88 9.93 0.18
CA ASN A 109 5.00 10.41 -0.63
C ASN A 109 5.25 9.45 -1.80
N PRO A 110 5.55 9.94 -3.02
CA PRO A 110 5.76 9.07 -4.19
C PRO A 110 6.98 8.15 -4.08
N LEU A 111 7.90 8.38 -3.15
CA LEU A 111 9.10 7.56 -2.98
C LEU A 111 8.88 6.32 -2.10
N CYS A 112 7.75 6.18 -1.40
CA CYS A 112 7.52 5.01 -0.56
C CYS A 112 7.56 3.72 -1.39
N GLY A 113 8.45 2.79 -0.98
CA GLY A 113 8.69 1.54 -1.71
C GLY A 113 7.47 0.65 -1.87
N ARG A 114 6.53 0.70 -0.91
CA ARG A 114 5.28 -0.09 -0.92
C ARG A 114 4.07 0.63 -1.52
N ASN A 115 4.24 1.79 -2.17
CA ASN A 115 3.12 2.50 -2.81
C ASN A 115 2.35 1.63 -3.82
N PHE A 116 3.02 0.70 -4.49
CA PHE A 116 2.40 -0.18 -5.48
C PHE A 116 1.29 -1.08 -4.88
N GLU A 117 1.35 -1.41 -3.58
CA GLU A 117 0.36 -2.27 -2.92
C GLU A 117 -0.70 -1.49 -2.12
N TYR A 118 -0.68 -0.15 -2.16
CA TYR A 118 -1.68 0.72 -1.53
C TYR A 118 -2.55 1.41 -2.57
N PHE A 119 -3.82 1.63 -2.25
CA PHE A 119 -4.80 2.13 -3.21
C PHE A 119 -4.59 3.58 -3.61
N SER A 120 -4.62 4.52 -2.66
CA SER A 120 -4.74 5.93 -2.97
C SER A 120 -4.06 6.87 -1.95
N GLU A 121 -3.86 8.13 -2.35
CA GLU A 121 -3.58 9.25 -1.46
C GLU A 121 -4.86 9.78 -0.76
N ASP A 122 -6.03 9.33 -1.20
CA ASP A 122 -7.32 9.76 -0.69
C ASP A 122 -7.98 8.69 0.20
N PRO A 123 -8.36 9.02 1.46
CA PRO A 123 -8.92 8.06 2.39
C PRO A 123 -10.32 7.55 1.99
N MET A 124 -11.14 8.35 1.29
CA MET A 124 -12.46 7.90 0.81
C MET A 124 -12.31 6.82 -0.25
N LEU A 125 -11.47 7.07 -1.27
CA LEU A 125 -11.21 6.09 -2.33
C LEU A 125 -10.57 4.83 -1.75
N THR A 126 -9.53 4.97 -0.92
CA THR A 126 -8.85 3.84 -0.25
C THR A 126 -9.85 3.00 0.55
N GLY A 127 -10.66 3.63 1.40
CA GLY A 127 -11.60 2.92 2.27
C GLY A 127 -12.67 2.15 1.51
N LYS A 128 -13.25 2.76 0.46
CA LYS A 128 -14.30 2.11 -0.36
C LYS A 128 -13.78 0.92 -1.15
N LEU A 129 -12.59 1.03 -1.74
CA LEU A 129 -11.99 -0.06 -2.50
C LEU A 129 -11.51 -1.20 -1.57
N ALA A 130 -10.89 -0.86 -0.44
CA ALA A 130 -10.49 -1.85 0.56
C ALA A 130 -11.71 -2.60 1.13
N ALA A 131 -12.78 -1.89 1.49
CA ALA A 131 -14.01 -2.51 1.98
C ALA A 131 -14.62 -3.49 0.96
N ALA A 132 -14.64 -3.13 -0.31
CA ALA A 132 -15.15 -3.97 -1.38
C ALA A 132 -14.31 -5.23 -1.56
N MET A 133 -12.98 -5.10 -1.59
CA MET A 133 -12.08 -6.25 -1.69
C MET A 133 -12.22 -7.19 -0.49
N ILE A 134 -12.32 -6.64 0.73
CA ILE A 134 -12.58 -7.42 1.94
C ILE A 134 -13.87 -8.23 1.81
N ARG A 135 -15.00 -7.62 1.42
CA ARG A 135 -16.26 -8.34 1.21
C ARG A 135 -16.13 -9.47 0.19
N GLY A 136 -15.37 -9.21 -0.87
CA GLY A 136 -15.09 -10.24 -1.89
C GLY A 136 -14.38 -11.46 -1.29
N VAL A 137 -13.26 -11.25 -0.59
CA VAL A 137 -12.49 -12.32 0.08
C VAL A 137 -13.36 -13.06 1.09
N GLU A 138 -14.03 -12.34 1.99
CA GLU A 138 -14.88 -12.91 3.05
C GLU A 138 -16.03 -13.75 2.47
N SER A 139 -16.55 -13.40 1.27
CA SER A 139 -17.63 -14.14 0.60
C SER A 139 -17.24 -15.56 0.17
N SER A 140 -15.94 -15.83 0.02
CA SER A 140 -15.42 -17.18 -0.27
C SER A 140 -15.33 -18.09 0.98
N GLY A 141 -15.53 -17.52 2.17
CA GLY A 141 -15.34 -18.18 3.45
C GLY A 141 -13.92 -18.04 4.02
N VAL A 142 -12.97 -17.50 3.26
CA VAL A 142 -11.63 -17.13 3.71
C VAL A 142 -11.70 -15.80 4.44
N GLY A 143 -10.98 -15.66 5.56
CA GLY A 143 -10.89 -14.37 6.26
C GLY A 143 -9.99 -13.39 5.50
N ALA A 144 -10.36 -12.11 5.49
CA ALA A 144 -9.49 -11.03 5.04
C ALA A 144 -8.77 -10.39 6.22
N CYS A 145 -7.49 -9.98 6.01
CA CYS A 145 -6.67 -9.29 7.00
C CYS A 145 -6.29 -7.91 6.48
N LEU A 146 -7.00 -6.87 6.92
CA LEU A 146 -6.72 -5.48 6.55
C LEU A 146 -5.37 -5.02 7.11
N LYS A 147 -4.48 -4.44 6.28
CA LYS A 147 -3.11 -4.07 6.66
C LYS A 147 -2.66 -2.74 6.08
N HIS A 148 -1.64 -2.08 6.61
CA HIS A 148 -0.94 -2.26 7.89
C HIS A 148 -1.39 -1.15 8.85
N PHE A 149 -2.01 -1.48 9.94
CA PHE A 149 -2.65 -0.56 10.88
C PHE A 149 -1.67 -0.10 11.96
N ALA A 150 -1.14 1.17 11.92
CA ALA A 150 -1.42 2.22 10.99
C ALA A 150 -0.16 3.06 10.68
N CYS A 151 -0.31 4.01 9.71
CA CYS A 151 0.74 4.99 9.38
C CYS A 151 2.04 4.37 8.87
N ASN A 152 2.00 3.23 8.17
CA ASN A 152 3.15 2.62 7.51
C ASN A 152 3.33 3.23 6.10
N SER A 153 3.90 4.45 6.03
CA SER A 153 4.01 5.24 4.79
C SER A 153 5.45 5.50 4.36
N GLN A 154 6.41 4.71 4.87
CA GLN A 154 7.81 4.66 4.45
C GLN A 154 8.41 3.29 4.78
N GLU A 155 9.43 2.88 4.02
CA GLU A 155 10.18 1.65 4.24
C GLU A 155 11.45 1.87 5.08
N TYR A 156 12.02 3.06 5.01
CA TYR A 156 13.22 3.40 5.77
C TYR A 156 12.99 3.25 7.28
N LYS A 157 13.76 2.34 7.89
CA LYS A 157 13.69 1.99 9.33
C LYS A 157 12.28 1.63 9.83
N ARG A 158 11.48 0.99 8.96
CA ARG A 158 10.06 0.69 9.20
C ARG A 158 9.78 -0.04 10.50
N PHE A 159 10.73 -0.87 11.00
CA PHE A 159 10.53 -1.68 12.21
C PHE A 159 10.58 -0.88 13.53
N ASN A 160 11.17 0.33 13.53
CA ASN A 160 11.36 1.10 14.76
C ASN A 160 11.28 2.62 14.57
N SER A 161 10.93 3.10 13.38
CA SER A 161 10.61 4.51 13.14
C SER A 161 9.33 4.90 13.86
N ASP A 162 9.22 6.16 14.27
CA ASP A 162 8.02 6.75 14.86
C ASP A 162 7.30 7.64 13.84
N SER A 163 6.06 7.33 13.52
CA SER A 163 5.17 8.18 12.75
C SER A 163 4.56 9.22 13.67
N VAL A 164 5.15 10.43 13.68
CA VAL A 164 4.75 11.53 14.55
C VAL A 164 3.77 12.45 13.85
N LEU A 165 2.55 12.56 14.37
CA LEU A 165 1.48 13.37 13.80
C LEU A 165 0.46 13.82 14.84
N ASP A 166 -0.27 14.89 14.53
CA ASP A 166 -1.37 15.36 15.35
C ASP A 166 -2.62 14.47 15.22
N GLU A 167 -3.50 14.56 16.21
CA GLU A 167 -4.69 13.68 16.27
C GLU A 167 -5.64 13.92 15.10
N ARG A 168 -5.80 15.15 14.66
CA ARG A 168 -6.67 15.48 13.54
C ARG A 168 -6.18 14.87 12.25
N THR A 169 -4.90 14.99 11.96
CA THR A 169 -4.25 14.34 10.82
C THR A 169 -4.38 12.82 10.88
N LEU A 170 -4.15 12.23 12.06
CA LEU A 170 -4.32 10.80 12.27
C LEU A 170 -5.74 10.35 11.93
N ARG A 171 -6.78 11.04 12.44
CA ARG A 171 -8.18 10.67 12.27
C ARG A 171 -8.75 10.95 10.88
N GLU A 172 -8.45 12.13 10.32
CA GLU A 172 -9.07 12.58 9.06
C GLU A 172 -8.40 11.94 7.83
N ILE A 173 -7.10 11.63 7.90
CA ILE A 173 -6.35 11.11 6.75
C ILE A 173 -5.98 9.64 6.94
N TYR A 174 -5.17 9.30 7.97
CA TYR A 174 -4.52 7.99 8.04
C TYR A 174 -5.39 6.87 8.57
N LEU A 175 -6.38 7.18 9.42
CA LEU A 175 -7.31 6.20 9.97
C LEU A 175 -8.65 6.14 9.24
N SER A 176 -9.06 7.21 8.53
CA SER A 176 -10.38 7.29 7.91
C SER A 176 -10.64 6.21 6.86
N GLY A 177 -9.62 5.85 6.05
CA GLY A 177 -9.72 4.74 5.11
C GLY A 177 -9.88 3.38 5.81
N PHE A 178 -9.13 3.18 6.89
CA PHE A 178 -9.25 1.97 7.73
C PHE A 178 -10.61 1.88 8.42
N GLU A 179 -11.12 2.99 8.96
CA GLU A 179 -12.47 3.04 9.57
C GLU A 179 -13.54 2.58 8.57
N THR A 180 -13.51 3.11 7.34
CA THR A 180 -14.44 2.72 6.28
C THR A 180 -14.28 1.24 5.93
N ALA A 181 -13.03 0.76 5.78
CA ALA A 181 -12.74 -0.64 5.47
C ALA A 181 -13.23 -1.60 6.57
N VAL A 182 -13.06 -1.24 7.84
CA VAL A 182 -13.54 -2.05 8.98
C VAL A 182 -15.06 -2.06 9.06
N ARG A 183 -15.70 -0.87 9.00
CA ARG A 183 -17.17 -0.75 9.18
C ARG A 183 -17.96 -1.35 8.02
N GLU A 184 -17.50 -1.14 6.77
CA GLU A 184 -18.21 -1.57 5.56
C GLU A 184 -17.72 -2.91 5.01
N GLY A 185 -16.43 -3.22 5.19
CA GLY A 185 -15.82 -4.48 4.73
C GLY A 185 -15.94 -5.62 5.73
N ARG A 186 -15.90 -5.32 7.03
CA ARG A 186 -15.95 -6.28 8.14
C ARG A 186 -14.90 -7.39 8.05
N PRO A 187 -13.59 -7.03 8.03
CA PRO A 187 -12.52 -8.00 7.91
C PRO A 187 -12.49 -8.94 9.14
N SER A 188 -12.08 -10.18 8.91
CA SER A 188 -11.84 -11.16 9.98
C SER A 188 -10.66 -10.83 10.86
N ALA A 189 -9.66 -10.14 10.28
CA ALA A 189 -8.46 -9.73 11.00
C ALA A 189 -7.98 -8.34 10.57
N VAL A 190 -7.18 -7.72 11.44
CA VAL A 190 -6.41 -6.50 11.17
C VAL A 190 -4.96 -6.77 11.54
N MET A 191 -4.02 -6.42 10.66
CA MET A 191 -2.59 -6.53 10.92
C MET A 191 -2.03 -5.19 11.41
N CYS A 192 -1.47 -5.16 12.63
CA CYS A 192 -0.79 -3.98 13.12
C CYS A 192 0.55 -3.77 12.39
N ALA A 193 0.92 -2.51 12.15
CA ALA A 193 2.12 -2.14 11.44
C ALA A 193 3.39 -2.33 12.28
N TYR A 194 4.55 -2.30 11.62
CA TYR A 194 5.87 -2.37 12.28
C TYR A 194 6.21 -1.15 13.13
N ASN A 195 5.87 0.03 12.61
CA ASN A 195 6.28 1.33 13.13
C ASN A 195 5.60 1.69 14.46
N LYS A 196 6.12 2.73 15.08
CA LYS A 196 5.45 3.45 16.16
C LYS A 196 4.50 4.49 15.60
N VAL A 197 3.52 4.86 16.40
CA VAL A 197 2.68 6.04 16.19
C VAL A 197 2.72 6.88 17.46
N ASN A 198 3.27 8.07 17.36
CA ASN A 198 3.41 9.00 18.50
C ASN A 198 4.12 8.37 19.72
N GLY A 199 5.17 7.59 19.49
CA GLY A 199 6.02 6.98 20.51
C GLY A 199 5.65 5.56 20.93
N GLU A 200 4.48 5.05 20.54
CA GLU A 200 4.05 3.69 20.87
C GLU A 200 4.09 2.76 19.65
N HIS A 201 4.66 1.56 19.78
CA HIS A 201 4.56 0.54 18.74
C HIS A 201 3.10 0.19 18.47
N CYS A 202 2.75 0.03 17.19
CA CYS A 202 1.37 -0.32 16.81
C CYS A 202 0.87 -1.60 17.48
N SER A 203 1.77 -2.57 17.76
CA SER A 203 1.44 -3.80 18.48
C SER A 203 1.06 -3.59 19.94
N ASP A 204 1.54 -2.49 20.57
CA ASP A 204 1.42 -2.24 22.00
C ASP A 204 0.44 -1.09 22.30
N SER A 205 -0.11 -0.45 21.27
CA SER A 205 -0.92 0.76 21.45
C SER A 205 -2.38 0.43 21.78
N LYS A 206 -2.73 0.54 23.05
CA LYS A 206 -4.13 0.41 23.51
C LYS A 206 -5.03 1.43 22.79
N LYS A 207 -4.55 2.64 22.58
CA LYS A 207 -5.29 3.69 21.84
C LYS A 207 -5.69 3.23 20.45
N LEU A 208 -4.75 2.64 19.67
CA LEU A 208 -5.05 2.19 18.32
C LEU A 208 -5.92 0.93 18.32
N LEU A 209 -5.51 -0.11 19.08
CA LEU A 209 -6.08 -1.45 18.96
C LEU A 209 -7.35 -1.64 19.77
N THR A 210 -7.48 -1.00 20.93
CA THR A 210 -8.68 -1.11 21.76
C THR A 210 -9.58 0.10 21.60
N ASP A 211 -9.11 1.29 21.99
CA ASP A 211 -9.99 2.45 22.11
C ASP A 211 -10.57 2.84 20.74
N ILE A 212 -9.74 2.88 19.67
CA ILE A 212 -10.18 3.27 18.32
C ILE A 212 -10.75 2.07 17.55
N LEU A 213 -9.95 1.03 17.34
CA LEU A 213 -10.33 -0.07 16.45
C LEU A 213 -11.54 -0.85 17.01
N ARG A 214 -11.52 -1.21 18.31
CA ARG A 214 -12.56 -2.05 18.91
C ARG A 214 -13.72 -1.24 19.46
N GLU A 215 -13.46 -0.24 20.30
CA GLU A 215 -14.53 0.46 21.01
C GLU A 215 -15.24 1.48 20.12
N GLU A 216 -14.49 2.34 19.37
CA GLU A 216 -15.13 3.31 18.49
C GLU A 216 -15.66 2.70 17.19
N TRP A 217 -14.92 1.78 16.55
CA TRP A 217 -15.32 1.23 15.25
C TRP A 217 -16.09 -0.08 15.33
N GLY A 218 -16.10 -0.75 16.48
CA GLY A 218 -16.83 -1.99 16.72
C GLY A 218 -16.19 -3.23 16.11
N PHE A 219 -14.85 -3.24 15.96
CA PHE A 219 -14.13 -4.40 15.43
C PHE A 219 -14.07 -5.53 16.47
N ASP A 220 -14.61 -6.69 16.12
CA ASP A 220 -14.64 -7.89 16.98
C ASP A 220 -13.70 -9.02 16.51
N GLY A 221 -12.98 -8.80 15.39
CA GLY A 221 -12.06 -9.76 14.81
C GLY A 221 -10.70 -9.87 15.52
N MET A 222 -9.80 -10.65 14.94
CA MET A 222 -8.44 -10.89 15.43
C MET A 222 -7.49 -9.75 15.00
N VAL A 223 -6.64 -9.29 15.92
CA VAL A 223 -5.48 -8.46 15.59
C VAL A 223 -4.24 -9.35 15.54
N VAL A 224 -3.54 -9.32 14.41
CA VAL A 224 -2.27 -10.03 14.21
C VAL A 224 -1.13 -9.02 14.02
N THR A 225 0.08 -9.35 14.47
CA THR A 225 1.26 -8.54 14.15
C THR A 225 1.66 -8.69 12.68
N ASP A 226 2.26 -7.66 12.10
CA ASP A 226 3.15 -7.89 10.98
C ASP A 226 4.33 -8.77 11.42
N TRP A 227 5.02 -9.44 10.48
CA TRP A 227 6.00 -10.49 10.78
C TRP A 227 7.23 -9.96 11.53
N GLY A 228 7.30 -10.29 12.82
CA GLY A 228 8.34 -9.79 13.72
C GLY A 228 8.09 -8.39 14.30
N ALA A 229 6.89 -7.85 14.14
CA ALA A 229 6.54 -6.52 14.66
C ALA A 229 6.29 -6.49 16.19
N MET A 230 6.16 -7.64 16.85
CA MET A 230 5.94 -7.70 18.29
C MET A 230 7.05 -7.00 19.07
N ASN A 231 6.70 -5.97 19.85
CA ASN A 231 7.64 -5.28 20.72
C ASN A 231 7.59 -5.83 22.16
N ASP A 232 6.50 -5.61 22.86
CA ASP A 232 6.30 -6.07 24.24
C ASP A 232 5.03 -6.95 24.32
N ARG A 233 5.20 -8.25 24.58
CA ARG A 233 4.09 -9.18 24.56
C ARG A 233 3.06 -8.94 25.67
N ILE A 234 3.50 -8.43 26.81
CA ILE A 234 2.62 -8.12 27.97
C ILE A 234 1.72 -6.95 27.60
N ARG A 235 2.34 -5.82 27.17
CA ARG A 235 1.61 -4.65 26.71
C ARG A 235 0.71 -4.95 25.50
N ALA A 236 1.16 -5.81 24.60
CA ALA A 236 0.40 -6.22 23.44
C ALA A 236 -0.91 -6.95 23.82
N PHE A 237 -0.88 -7.86 24.81
CA PHE A 237 -2.09 -8.47 25.35
C PHE A 237 -3.04 -7.44 25.97
N GLU A 238 -2.51 -6.50 26.76
CA GLU A 238 -3.29 -5.41 27.34
C GLU A 238 -3.90 -4.49 26.28
N ALA A 239 -3.15 -4.23 25.19
CA ALA A 239 -3.60 -3.43 24.06
C ALA A 239 -4.61 -4.14 23.15
N GLY A 240 -4.74 -5.46 23.23
CA GLY A 240 -5.65 -6.25 22.39
C GLY A 240 -5.06 -6.72 21.08
N CYS A 241 -3.72 -6.85 20.98
CA CYS A 241 -3.01 -7.57 19.92
C CYS A 241 -3.03 -9.07 20.22
N ASP A 242 -3.75 -9.84 19.41
CA ASP A 242 -4.12 -11.21 19.74
C ASP A 242 -3.07 -12.24 19.31
N LEU A 243 -2.55 -12.16 18.07
CA LEU A 243 -1.65 -13.16 17.49
C LEU A 243 -0.29 -12.55 17.16
N ASN A 244 0.77 -13.16 17.69
CA ASN A 244 2.16 -12.81 17.39
C ASN A 244 2.72 -13.72 16.28
N MET A 245 3.11 -13.14 15.13
CA MET A 245 3.71 -13.83 14.01
C MET A 245 5.15 -13.31 13.73
N PRO A 246 6.03 -14.15 13.17
CA PRO A 246 5.93 -15.61 12.97
C PRO A 246 6.14 -16.40 14.26
N GLY A 247 6.23 -17.75 14.14
CA GLY A 247 6.69 -18.62 15.24
C GLY A 247 8.11 -18.29 15.70
N GLY A 248 8.55 -18.92 16.79
CA GLY A 248 9.90 -18.73 17.36
C GLY A 248 9.99 -17.83 18.59
N SER A 249 8.85 -17.35 19.10
CA SER A 249 8.77 -16.43 20.22
C SER A 249 8.61 -17.08 21.61
N ALA A 250 9.08 -18.31 21.80
CA ALA A 250 8.94 -19.06 23.05
C ALA A 250 9.42 -18.31 24.31
N TYR A 251 10.40 -17.41 24.19
CA TYR A 251 10.83 -16.58 25.31
C TYR A 251 9.75 -15.57 25.72
N GLN A 252 9.03 -14.97 24.76
CA GLN A 252 7.92 -14.04 25.03
C GLN A 252 6.72 -14.75 25.64
N GLU A 253 6.46 -16.02 25.26
CA GLU A 253 5.43 -16.85 25.88
C GLU A 253 5.73 -17.08 27.37
N ARG A 254 7.01 -17.42 27.70
CA ARG A 254 7.45 -17.58 29.09
C ARG A 254 7.35 -16.29 29.91
N GLU A 255 7.72 -15.15 29.31
CA GLU A 255 7.61 -13.82 29.94
C GLU A 255 6.14 -13.47 30.24
N ALA A 256 5.24 -13.70 29.29
CA ALA A 256 3.81 -13.46 29.47
C ALA A 256 3.22 -14.36 30.55
N ALA A 257 3.54 -15.67 30.56
CA ALA A 257 3.09 -16.60 31.60
C ALA A 257 3.61 -16.21 33.00
N ALA A 258 4.87 -15.78 33.08
CA ALA A 258 5.44 -15.27 34.34
C ALA A 258 4.73 -13.99 34.79
N ALA A 259 4.45 -13.06 33.89
CA ALA A 259 3.74 -11.82 34.19
C ALA A 259 2.34 -12.05 34.74
N VAL A 260 1.60 -13.04 34.21
CA VAL A 260 0.28 -13.45 34.79
C VAL A 260 0.44 -14.01 36.19
N ARG A 261 1.42 -14.90 36.40
CA ARG A 261 1.66 -15.48 37.74
C ARG A 261 2.10 -14.43 38.76
N ASP A 262 2.83 -13.43 38.32
CA ASP A 262 3.29 -12.30 39.16
C ASP A 262 2.19 -11.23 39.36
N GLY A 263 1.01 -11.37 38.77
CA GLY A 263 -0.06 -10.37 38.81
C GLY A 263 0.19 -9.09 38.05
N LYS A 264 1.14 -9.10 37.08
CA LYS A 264 1.50 -7.95 36.21
C LYS A 264 0.67 -7.92 34.93
N LEU A 265 0.09 -9.04 34.53
CA LEU A 265 -0.79 -9.17 33.36
C LEU A 265 -2.09 -9.83 33.81
N ASP A 266 -3.23 -9.21 33.50
CA ASP A 266 -4.55 -9.79 33.76
C ASP A 266 -4.76 -11.01 32.85
N PRO A 267 -5.00 -12.23 33.41
CA PRO A 267 -5.25 -13.41 32.60
C PRO A 267 -6.45 -13.27 31.66
N ALA A 268 -7.42 -12.40 31.97
CA ALA A 268 -8.55 -12.11 31.10
C ALA A 268 -8.10 -11.48 29.75
N CYS A 269 -6.97 -10.76 29.68
CA CYS A 269 -6.43 -10.24 28.44
C CYS A 269 -5.95 -11.38 27.53
N VAL A 270 -5.26 -12.37 28.11
CA VAL A 270 -4.81 -13.57 27.39
C VAL A 270 -5.99 -14.39 26.89
N ALA A 271 -6.98 -14.64 27.77
CA ALA A 271 -8.17 -15.42 27.42
C ALA A 271 -8.97 -14.78 26.26
N ARG A 272 -9.18 -13.46 26.29
CA ARG A 272 -9.83 -12.73 25.17
C ARG A 272 -9.09 -12.87 23.86
N SER A 273 -7.76 -12.77 23.88
CA SER A 273 -6.93 -12.94 22.67
C SER A 273 -7.02 -14.37 22.14
N ALA A 274 -6.87 -15.37 23.01
CA ALA A 274 -7.01 -16.78 22.65
C ALA A 274 -8.40 -17.09 22.06
N GLU A 275 -9.46 -16.50 22.61
CA GLU A 275 -10.83 -16.66 22.09
C GLU A 275 -10.97 -16.15 20.66
N ARG A 276 -10.40 -14.97 20.34
CA ARG A 276 -10.46 -14.40 18.99
C ARG A 276 -9.69 -15.25 17.97
N VAL A 277 -8.50 -15.74 18.35
CA VAL A 277 -7.71 -16.64 17.49
C VAL A 277 -8.48 -17.95 17.28
N ALA A 278 -9.01 -18.58 18.35
CA ALA A 278 -9.79 -19.80 18.25
C ALA A 278 -11.05 -19.62 17.39
N LYS A 279 -11.80 -18.53 17.57
CA LYS A 279 -13.01 -18.22 16.80
C LYS A 279 -12.72 -18.19 15.30
N LEU A 280 -11.62 -17.53 14.89
CA LEU A 280 -11.22 -17.47 13.49
C LEU A 280 -10.75 -18.82 12.97
N ALA A 281 -9.92 -19.55 13.72
CA ALA A 281 -9.46 -20.89 13.36
C ALA A 281 -10.62 -21.88 13.14
N LEU A 282 -11.59 -21.87 14.04
CA LEU A 282 -12.80 -22.71 13.95
C LEU A 282 -13.67 -22.32 12.73
N ARG A 283 -13.85 -21.02 12.48
CA ARG A 283 -14.57 -20.55 11.29
C ARG A 283 -13.90 -20.98 9.99
N ALA A 284 -12.57 -20.89 9.91
CA ALA A 284 -11.79 -21.24 8.73
C ALA A 284 -11.72 -22.76 8.47
N GLN A 285 -12.05 -23.59 9.45
CA GLN A 285 -11.87 -25.06 9.37
C GLN A 285 -12.59 -25.71 8.17
N ALA A 286 -13.80 -25.26 7.85
CA ALA A 286 -14.58 -25.81 6.74
C ALA A 286 -13.87 -25.55 5.40
N VAL A 287 -13.45 -24.30 5.17
CA VAL A 287 -12.74 -23.90 3.95
C VAL A 287 -11.41 -24.63 3.81
N GLN A 288 -10.64 -24.74 4.89
CA GLN A 288 -9.35 -25.42 4.89
C GLN A 288 -9.45 -26.92 4.56
N LYS A 289 -10.57 -27.56 4.94
CA LYS A 289 -10.80 -28.99 4.69
C LYS A 289 -11.33 -29.28 3.29
N GLU A 290 -12.24 -28.44 2.76
CA GLU A 290 -12.94 -28.72 1.50
C GLU A 290 -12.08 -28.53 0.26
N LYS A 291 -11.14 -27.58 0.26
CA LYS A 291 -10.21 -27.27 -0.84
C LYS A 291 -10.90 -27.26 -2.23
N ARG A 292 -11.90 -26.40 -2.38
CA ARG A 292 -12.71 -26.29 -3.61
C ARG A 292 -11.85 -25.83 -4.78
N PRO A 293 -11.96 -26.46 -5.98
CA PRO A 293 -11.25 -25.97 -7.15
C PRO A 293 -11.78 -24.60 -7.60
N PHE A 294 -10.93 -23.80 -8.23
CA PHE A 294 -11.28 -22.51 -8.81
C PHE A 294 -11.17 -22.53 -10.35
N ASP A 295 -11.79 -21.56 -11.02
CA ASP A 295 -11.77 -21.40 -12.47
C ASP A 295 -10.64 -20.45 -12.91
N ALA A 296 -9.44 -21.00 -13.11
CA ALA A 296 -8.28 -20.22 -13.53
C ALA A 296 -8.47 -19.43 -14.85
N PRO A 297 -9.12 -19.97 -15.90
CA PRO A 297 -9.49 -19.20 -17.09
C PRO A 297 -10.38 -17.98 -16.79
N ALA A 298 -11.40 -18.13 -15.93
CA ALA A 298 -12.26 -17.02 -15.52
C ALA A 298 -11.50 -15.97 -14.71
N HIS A 299 -10.61 -16.39 -13.81
CA HIS A 299 -9.75 -15.48 -13.04
C HIS A 299 -8.78 -14.72 -13.93
N HIS A 300 -8.16 -15.37 -14.91
CA HIS A 300 -7.32 -14.69 -15.91
C HIS A 300 -8.12 -13.66 -16.73
N ALA A 301 -9.34 -14.00 -17.16
CA ALA A 301 -10.22 -13.07 -17.86
C ALA A 301 -10.59 -11.85 -16.96
N LEU A 302 -10.81 -12.07 -15.66
CA LEU A 302 -11.02 -11.00 -14.69
C LEU A 302 -9.77 -10.15 -14.50
N ALA A 303 -8.58 -10.76 -14.42
CA ALA A 303 -7.30 -10.04 -14.36
C ALA A 303 -7.10 -9.14 -15.59
N LYS A 304 -7.46 -9.62 -16.80
CA LYS A 304 -7.46 -8.80 -18.01
C LYS A 304 -8.47 -7.65 -17.92
N ARG A 305 -9.71 -7.93 -17.49
CA ARG A 305 -10.78 -6.93 -17.39
C ARG A 305 -10.38 -5.78 -16.44
N ILE A 306 -9.87 -6.10 -15.24
CA ILE A 306 -9.46 -5.04 -14.32
C ILE A 306 -8.25 -4.28 -14.83
N ALA A 307 -7.30 -4.90 -15.53
CA ALA A 307 -6.19 -4.20 -16.17
C ALA A 307 -6.67 -3.20 -17.23
N LEU A 308 -7.64 -3.59 -18.05
CA LEU A 308 -8.27 -2.73 -19.07
C LEU A 308 -9.02 -1.55 -18.46
N GLU A 309 -9.82 -1.79 -17.42
CA GLU A 309 -10.67 -0.79 -16.78
C GLU A 309 -9.91 0.16 -15.86
N SER A 310 -8.68 -0.21 -15.49
CA SER A 310 -7.81 0.55 -14.60
C SER A 310 -6.71 1.34 -15.33
N ALA A 311 -6.32 0.93 -16.54
CA ALA A 311 -5.32 1.66 -17.32
C ALA A 311 -5.78 3.09 -17.62
N VAL A 312 -4.88 4.07 -17.43
CA VAL A 312 -5.21 5.49 -17.52
C VAL A 312 -4.59 6.11 -18.76
N LEU A 313 -5.43 6.62 -19.65
CA LEU A 313 -4.98 7.41 -20.79
C LEU A 313 -4.64 8.84 -20.32
N LEU A 314 -3.33 9.13 -20.19
CA LEU A 314 -2.84 10.41 -19.67
C LEU A 314 -2.71 11.47 -20.78
N LYS A 315 -2.44 11.06 -21.99
CA LYS A 315 -2.31 11.98 -23.15
C LYS A 315 -2.75 11.30 -24.44
N ASN A 316 -3.52 12.00 -25.28
CA ASN A 316 -3.94 11.52 -26.61
C ASN A 316 -4.03 12.70 -27.59
N LYS A 317 -2.88 13.32 -27.90
CA LYS A 317 -2.80 14.46 -28.81
C LYS A 317 -3.09 13.99 -30.23
N GLU A 318 -3.95 14.74 -30.95
CA GLU A 318 -4.33 14.48 -32.33
C GLU A 318 -4.95 13.08 -32.54
N HIS A 319 -5.52 12.52 -31.46
CA HIS A 319 -6.10 11.17 -31.47
C HIS A 319 -5.13 10.10 -32.00
N ILE A 320 -3.86 10.15 -31.55
CA ILE A 320 -2.85 9.16 -31.93
C ILE A 320 -3.25 7.74 -31.51
N LEU A 321 -3.96 7.62 -30.41
CA LEU A 321 -4.58 6.37 -29.96
C LEU A 321 -6.09 6.38 -30.24
N PRO A 322 -6.69 5.25 -30.63
CA PRO A 322 -6.04 3.97 -30.87
C PRO A 322 -5.19 4.00 -32.15
N LEU A 323 -4.14 3.15 -32.17
CA LEU A 323 -3.28 2.97 -33.34
C LEU A 323 -4.02 2.15 -34.42
N SER A 324 -3.80 2.50 -35.71
CA SER A 324 -4.27 1.64 -36.81
C SER A 324 -3.37 0.42 -36.95
N GLU A 325 -3.97 -0.75 -37.18
CA GLU A 325 -3.25 -1.99 -37.46
C GLU A 325 -2.48 -1.94 -38.81
N ASP A 326 -2.83 -1.01 -39.72
CA ASP A 326 -2.15 -0.83 -41.00
C ASP A 326 -0.82 -0.04 -40.89
N LEU A 327 -0.47 0.47 -39.70
CA LEU A 327 0.75 1.19 -39.49
C LEU A 327 1.95 0.25 -39.34
N ASP A 328 3.07 0.62 -39.94
CA ASP A 328 4.35 -0.03 -39.67
C ASP A 328 4.83 0.38 -38.26
N LEU A 329 4.59 -0.50 -37.29
CA LEU A 329 4.79 -0.24 -35.86
C LEU A 329 6.15 -0.76 -35.40
N LEU A 330 6.69 -0.07 -34.39
CA LEU A 330 7.90 -0.46 -33.66
C LEU A 330 7.63 -0.37 -32.16
N PHE A 331 7.92 -1.44 -31.42
CA PHE A 331 7.95 -1.42 -29.95
C PHE A 331 9.38 -1.24 -29.47
N VAL A 332 9.59 -0.38 -28.49
CA VAL A 332 10.92 -0.05 -27.97
C VAL A 332 10.90 -0.05 -26.43
N GLY A 333 12.03 -0.40 -25.85
CA GLY A 333 12.26 -0.46 -24.42
C GLY A 333 12.38 -1.89 -23.89
N PRO A 334 13.17 -2.14 -22.84
CA PRO A 334 13.31 -3.46 -22.24
C PRO A 334 11.95 -4.05 -21.79
N MET A 335 11.04 -3.19 -21.33
CA MET A 335 9.69 -3.60 -20.90
C MET A 335 8.78 -3.99 -22.07
N ALA A 336 9.15 -3.71 -23.32
CA ALA A 336 8.48 -4.27 -24.50
C ALA A 336 8.80 -5.76 -24.70
N THR A 337 9.95 -6.22 -24.22
CA THR A 337 10.35 -7.62 -24.24
C THR A 337 9.84 -8.36 -22.99
N GLN A 338 10.00 -7.75 -21.83
CA GLN A 338 9.58 -8.29 -20.54
C GLN A 338 8.81 -7.24 -19.77
N LEU A 339 7.48 -7.27 -19.89
CA LEU A 339 6.62 -6.30 -19.23
C LEU A 339 6.71 -6.46 -17.71
N ARG A 340 6.94 -5.38 -16.99
CA ARG A 340 6.82 -5.39 -15.53
C ARG A 340 5.36 -5.37 -15.14
N TYR A 341 4.90 -6.36 -14.39
CA TYR A 341 3.49 -6.60 -14.10
C TYR A 341 3.12 -6.56 -12.61
N GLN A 342 4.09 -6.59 -11.70
CA GLN A 342 3.91 -6.56 -10.25
C GLN A 342 5.09 -5.92 -9.54
N GLY A 343 4.97 -5.67 -8.20
CA GLY A 343 6.04 -5.20 -7.34
C GLY A 343 6.84 -6.33 -6.71
N GLY A 344 7.95 -5.98 -6.05
CA GLY A 344 8.80 -6.93 -5.31
C GLY A 344 8.43 -7.01 -3.82
N GLY A 345 8.79 -8.11 -3.17
CA GLY A 345 8.58 -8.32 -1.73
C GLY A 345 7.55 -9.38 -1.38
N SER A 346 6.93 -9.25 -0.21
CA SER A 346 5.96 -10.23 0.33
C SER A 346 4.70 -10.40 -0.52
N SER A 347 4.41 -9.46 -1.40
CA SER A 347 3.26 -9.51 -2.31
C SER A 347 3.58 -10.13 -3.68
N HIS A 348 4.79 -10.65 -3.92
CA HIS A 348 5.20 -11.21 -5.20
C HIS A 348 4.46 -12.52 -5.50
N ILE A 349 3.80 -12.61 -6.66
CA ILE A 349 3.00 -13.75 -7.12
C ILE A 349 3.73 -14.46 -8.27
N ASN A 350 3.78 -15.79 -8.25
CA ASN A 350 4.15 -16.58 -9.42
C ASN A 350 2.89 -16.75 -10.29
N PRO A 351 2.82 -16.12 -11.50
CA PRO A 351 1.60 -16.09 -12.27
C PRO A 351 1.29 -17.45 -12.88
N LEU A 352 0.00 -17.79 -12.93
CA LEU A 352 -0.47 -19.00 -13.64
C LEU A 352 -0.25 -18.90 -15.14
N ARG A 353 -0.41 -17.70 -15.68
CA ARG A 353 -0.29 -17.43 -17.11
C ARG A 353 0.27 -16.03 -17.33
N LEU A 354 1.47 -15.96 -17.89
CA LEU A 354 2.10 -14.70 -18.25
C LEU A 354 2.53 -14.76 -19.71
N ARG A 355 1.92 -13.90 -20.55
CA ARG A 355 2.31 -13.72 -21.94
C ARG A 355 3.03 -12.41 -22.13
N GLN A 356 4.05 -12.41 -23.00
CA GLN A 356 4.78 -11.22 -23.35
C GLN A 356 4.23 -10.57 -24.64
N LEU A 357 4.53 -9.29 -24.84
CA LEU A 357 4.10 -8.56 -26.06
C LEU A 357 4.62 -9.22 -27.34
N THR A 358 5.83 -9.79 -27.32
CA THR A 358 6.43 -10.51 -28.44
C THR A 358 5.69 -11.79 -28.83
N GLU A 359 4.96 -12.39 -27.88
CA GLU A 359 4.11 -13.57 -28.15
C GLU A 359 2.71 -13.19 -28.67
N ILE A 360 2.24 -12.00 -28.27
CA ILE A 360 0.89 -11.51 -28.64
C ILE A 360 0.95 -10.81 -30.01
N CYS A 361 2.02 -10.08 -30.27
CA CYS A 361 2.25 -9.30 -31.49
C CYS A 361 3.59 -9.70 -32.16
N PRO A 362 3.75 -10.95 -32.64
CA PRO A 362 5.01 -11.46 -33.14
C PRO A 362 5.51 -10.73 -34.40
N ASP A 363 4.61 -10.09 -35.14
CA ASP A 363 4.93 -9.34 -36.38
C ASP A 363 5.43 -7.90 -36.09
N ILE A 364 5.31 -7.40 -34.88
CA ILE A 364 5.79 -6.07 -34.52
C ILE A 364 7.24 -6.18 -34.02
N PRO A 365 8.22 -5.53 -34.70
CA PRO A 365 9.60 -5.51 -34.25
C PRO A 365 9.74 -4.91 -32.84
N VAL A 366 10.61 -5.53 -32.02
CA VAL A 366 10.92 -5.05 -30.66
C VAL A 366 12.41 -4.77 -30.55
N LEU A 367 12.80 -3.58 -30.05
CA LEU A 367 14.17 -3.19 -29.76
C LEU A 367 14.30 -2.71 -28.30
N PRO A 368 15.35 -3.13 -27.57
CA PRO A 368 15.48 -2.75 -26.16
C PRO A 368 15.76 -1.25 -25.94
N GLY A 369 16.58 -0.61 -26.79
CA GLY A 369 16.89 0.81 -26.70
C GLY A 369 17.75 1.26 -25.51
N CYS A 370 17.68 0.58 -24.37
CA CYS A 370 18.54 0.72 -23.18
C CYS A 370 18.71 -0.65 -22.51
N LEU A 371 19.46 -0.72 -21.41
CA LEU A 371 19.66 -1.95 -20.65
C LEU A 371 18.42 -2.31 -19.79
N PRO A 372 18.25 -3.58 -19.35
CA PRO A 372 17.09 -4.02 -18.57
C PRO A 372 16.88 -3.28 -17.23
N ASP A 373 17.97 -2.84 -16.60
CA ASP A 373 17.95 -2.02 -15.38
C ASP A 373 17.60 -0.54 -15.64
N GLY A 374 17.37 -0.18 -16.90
CA GLY A 374 17.09 1.18 -17.34
C GLY A 374 18.32 2.07 -17.49
N SER A 375 19.53 1.54 -17.35
CA SER A 375 20.76 2.29 -17.66
C SER A 375 20.96 2.46 -19.16
N GLY A 376 21.65 3.55 -19.57
CA GLY A 376 21.85 3.89 -20.97
C GLY A 376 22.89 2.97 -21.65
N ASP A 377 22.65 2.64 -22.94
CA ASP A 377 23.60 2.01 -23.84
C ASP A 377 23.53 2.69 -25.21
N LYS A 378 24.68 3.27 -25.65
CA LYS A 378 24.73 4.05 -26.89
C LYS A 378 24.41 3.23 -28.14
N LYS A 379 24.79 1.95 -28.20
CA LYS A 379 24.55 1.10 -29.37
C LYS A 379 23.08 0.74 -29.47
N LEU A 380 22.45 0.39 -28.34
CA LEU A 380 21.03 0.09 -28.27
C LEU A 380 20.19 1.32 -28.61
N LEU A 381 20.55 2.48 -28.06
CA LEU A 381 19.88 3.76 -28.34
C LEU A 381 19.94 4.14 -29.82
N GLN A 382 21.13 4.07 -30.45
CA GLN A 382 21.31 4.36 -31.88
C GLN A 382 20.53 3.38 -32.78
N ALA A 383 20.47 2.09 -32.41
CA ALA A 383 19.68 1.10 -33.15
C ALA A 383 18.18 1.43 -33.09
N ALA A 384 17.67 1.78 -31.90
CA ALA A 384 16.28 2.18 -31.69
C ALA A 384 15.94 3.46 -32.48
N GLU A 385 16.77 4.50 -32.38
CA GLU A 385 16.60 5.76 -33.13
C GLU A 385 16.56 5.54 -34.66
N LYS A 386 17.46 4.72 -35.18
CA LYS A 386 17.52 4.38 -36.62
C LYS A 386 16.26 3.65 -37.09
N ALA A 387 15.74 2.73 -36.27
CA ALA A 387 14.50 2.03 -36.60
C ALA A 387 13.28 2.94 -36.45
N ALA A 388 13.21 3.75 -35.40
CA ALA A 388 12.15 4.71 -35.16
C ALA A 388 11.94 5.71 -36.30
N LYS A 389 13.02 6.14 -36.95
CA LYS A 389 12.97 7.01 -38.15
C LYS A 389 12.17 6.45 -39.31
N LYS A 390 12.08 5.11 -39.41
CA LYS A 390 11.43 4.41 -40.52
C LYS A 390 10.02 3.94 -40.18
N ALA A 391 9.73 3.78 -38.90
CA ALA A 391 8.45 3.28 -38.43
C ALA A 391 7.32 4.29 -38.67
N GLY A 392 6.13 3.80 -38.98
CA GLY A 392 4.90 4.58 -39.09
C GLY A 392 4.44 5.16 -37.75
N ALA A 393 4.66 4.44 -36.65
CA ALA A 393 4.54 4.92 -35.28
C ALA A 393 5.41 4.08 -34.34
N VAL A 394 5.77 4.65 -33.17
CA VAL A 394 6.60 3.98 -32.16
C VAL A 394 5.90 3.96 -30.82
N VAL A 395 5.89 2.80 -30.17
CA VAL A 395 5.42 2.66 -28.80
C VAL A 395 6.62 2.33 -27.91
N VAL A 396 6.92 3.22 -26.97
CA VAL A 396 8.01 3.05 -26.00
C VAL A 396 7.44 2.53 -24.69
N PHE A 397 7.87 1.35 -24.24
CA PHE A 397 7.52 0.80 -22.95
C PHE A 397 8.61 1.14 -21.93
N ALA A 398 8.25 1.91 -20.93
CA ALA A 398 9.17 2.44 -19.92
C ALA A 398 8.55 2.36 -18.53
N GLY A 399 9.38 2.29 -17.50
CA GLY A 399 8.88 2.22 -16.12
C GLY A 399 10.01 2.08 -15.10
N LEU A 400 9.66 1.64 -13.91
CA LEU A 400 10.59 1.41 -12.82
C LEU A 400 10.94 -0.08 -12.76
N PRO A 401 12.22 -0.47 -12.80
CA PRO A 401 12.63 -1.86 -12.54
C PRO A 401 12.46 -2.21 -11.06
N ASP A 402 12.36 -3.51 -10.75
CA ASP A 402 12.19 -4.03 -9.38
C ASP A 402 13.33 -3.58 -8.43
N SER A 403 14.52 -3.37 -8.97
CA SER A 403 15.67 -2.87 -8.21
C SER A 403 15.49 -1.45 -7.65
N ILE A 404 14.51 -0.69 -8.14
CA ILE A 404 14.22 0.69 -7.74
C ILE A 404 12.94 0.78 -6.91
N GLU A 405 11.96 -0.08 -7.15
CA GLU A 405 10.64 -0.04 -6.51
C GLU A 405 10.26 -1.41 -5.96
N SER A 406 10.32 -1.58 -4.64
CA SER A 406 10.06 -2.83 -3.93
C SER A 406 9.74 -2.58 -2.47
N GLU A 407 9.14 -3.55 -1.79
CA GLU A 407 9.14 -3.63 -0.33
C GLU A 407 10.57 -3.69 0.20
N GLY A 408 10.81 -3.09 1.39
CA GLY A 408 12.06 -3.11 2.13
C GLY A 408 12.97 -1.90 1.91
N PHE A 409 12.69 -1.06 0.93
CA PHE A 409 13.40 0.20 0.72
C PHE A 409 12.55 1.23 -0.02
N ASP A 410 12.79 2.51 0.29
CA ASP A 410 12.19 3.64 -0.43
C ASP A 410 13.02 3.96 -1.69
N ARG A 411 12.40 4.64 -2.65
CA ARG A 411 13.07 5.15 -3.85
C ARG A 411 13.96 6.34 -3.49
N ASP A 412 15.08 6.49 -4.20
CA ASP A 412 16.00 7.61 -4.01
C ASP A 412 15.48 8.92 -4.64
N ASP A 413 14.75 8.82 -5.75
CA ASP A 413 14.15 9.97 -6.45
C ASP A 413 12.86 9.58 -7.20
N MET A 414 12.18 10.55 -7.79
CA MET A 414 10.95 10.35 -8.57
C MET A 414 11.21 10.21 -10.08
N LYS A 415 12.45 10.00 -10.50
CA LYS A 415 12.79 9.93 -11.93
C LYS A 415 12.63 8.50 -12.47
N LEU A 416 12.40 8.40 -13.76
CA LEU A 416 12.71 7.17 -14.49
C LEU A 416 14.23 7.01 -14.57
N PRO A 417 14.77 5.79 -14.64
CA PRO A 417 16.16 5.56 -14.99
C PRO A 417 16.58 6.35 -16.23
N ALA A 418 17.82 6.85 -16.22
CA ALA A 418 18.31 7.77 -17.23
C ALA A 418 18.16 7.26 -18.67
N GLY A 419 18.43 5.97 -18.89
CA GLY A 419 18.34 5.37 -20.23
C GLY A 419 16.92 5.36 -20.80
N TYR A 420 15.87 5.25 -19.95
CA TYR A 420 14.48 5.40 -20.42
C TYR A 420 14.17 6.84 -20.84
N ASN A 421 14.62 7.85 -20.08
CA ASN A 421 14.39 9.24 -20.45
C ASN A 421 15.11 9.59 -21.77
N GLU A 422 16.40 9.20 -21.91
CA GLU A 422 17.17 9.37 -23.14
C GLU A 422 16.50 8.66 -24.32
N LEU A 423 16.07 7.41 -24.15
CA LEU A 423 15.38 6.64 -25.20
C LEU A 423 14.14 7.37 -25.71
N ILE A 424 13.26 7.79 -24.79
CA ILE A 424 12.01 8.48 -25.15
C ILE A 424 12.32 9.79 -25.88
N GLU A 425 13.28 10.59 -25.40
CA GLU A 425 13.66 11.85 -26.01
C GLU A 425 14.23 11.68 -27.44
N HIS A 426 15.12 10.71 -27.64
CA HIS A 426 15.71 10.41 -28.95
C HIS A 426 14.68 9.88 -29.92
N VAL A 427 13.82 8.94 -29.49
CA VAL A 427 12.75 8.39 -30.34
C VAL A 427 11.75 9.49 -30.74
N ALA A 428 11.29 10.30 -29.76
CA ALA A 428 10.34 11.39 -30.04
C ALA A 428 10.91 12.49 -30.94
N ALA A 429 12.24 12.72 -30.91
CA ALA A 429 12.90 13.68 -31.78
C ALA A 429 12.91 13.26 -33.26
N VAL A 430 12.89 11.96 -33.55
CA VAL A 430 12.96 11.43 -34.92
C VAL A 430 11.63 10.87 -35.43
N ASN A 431 10.67 10.55 -34.52
CA ASN A 431 9.33 10.11 -34.89
C ASN A 431 8.26 10.87 -34.10
N PRO A 432 7.52 11.79 -34.71
CA PRO A 432 6.48 12.56 -34.02
C PRO A 432 5.25 11.71 -33.60
N ARG A 433 5.12 10.49 -34.14
CA ARG A 433 4.05 9.55 -33.78
C ARG A 433 4.51 8.59 -32.67
N THR A 434 5.09 9.16 -31.60
CA THR A 434 5.56 8.42 -30.44
C THR A 434 4.49 8.37 -29.37
N VAL A 435 4.22 7.15 -28.87
CA VAL A 435 3.38 6.82 -27.72
C VAL A 435 4.27 6.20 -26.64
N VAL A 436 4.03 6.54 -25.37
CA VAL A 436 4.72 5.93 -24.23
C VAL A 436 3.73 5.15 -23.38
N VAL A 437 4.08 3.92 -23.05
CA VAL A 437 3.37 3.09 -22.05
C VAL A 437 4.20 3.06 -20.79
N LEU A 438 3.61 3.49 -19.67
CA LEU A 438 4.28 3.59 -18.37
C LEU A 438 3.92 2.41 -17.45
N CYS A 439 4.94 1.68 -17.01
CA CYS A 439 4.85 0.51 -16.13
C CYS A 439 5.56 0.82 -14.80
N CYS A 440 4.88 1.46 -13.86
CA CYS A 440 5.41 1.84 -12.55
C CYS A 440 4.32 1.84 -11.48
N GLY A 441 4.71 1.56 -10.24
CA GLY A 441 3.79 1.47 -9.09
C GLY A 441 3.64 2.78 -8.30
N SER A 442 4.24 3.87 -8.79
CA SER A 442 4.15 5.21 -8.19
C SER A 442 4.47 6.29 -9.22
N PRO A 443 4.13 7.57 -8.97
CA PRO A 443 4.41 8.67 -9.89
C PRO A 443 5.89 8.81 -10.25
N VAL A 444 6.13 9.22 -11.50
CA VAL A 444 7.46 9.53 -12.03
C VAL A 444 7.48 10.87 -12.73
N GLU A 445 8.64 11.54 -12.74
CA GLU A 445 8.85 12.76 -13.52
C GLU A 445 8.83 12.45 -15.01
N LEU A 446 8.12 13.28 -15.79
CA LEU A 446 7.91 13.10 -17.22
C LEU A 446 8.45 14.32 -18.02
N PRO A 447 9.77 14.55 -18.07
CA PRO A 447 10.35 15.75 -18.71
C PRO A 447 10.05 15.82 -20.23
N TRP A 448 9.83 14.68 -20.85
CA TRP A 448 9.54 14.52 -22.28
C TRP A 448 8.04 14.52 -22.62
N ALA A 449 7.14 14.64 -21.63
CA ALA A 449 5.70 14.49 -21.83
C ALA A 449 5.12 15.38 -22.95
N ASP A 450 5.67 16.59 -23.13
CA ASP A 450 5.19 17.51 -24.16
C ASP A 450 5.66 17.14 -25.57
N ARG A 451 6.70 16.31 -25.72
CA ARG A 451 7.28 15.87 -26.99
C ARG A 451 6.59 14.66 -27.62
N VAL A 452 5.89 13.84 -26.81
CA VAL A 452 5.17 12.64 -27.30
C VAL A 452 3.69 12.92 -27.52
N LYS A 453 3.03 12.17 -28.40
CA LYS A 453 1.60 12.37 -28.70
C LYS A 453 0.66 11.57 -27.82
N GLY A 454 1.08 10.39 -27.34
CA GLY A 454 0.29 9.53 -26.50
C GLY A 454 1.05 9.12 -25.24
N ILE A 455 0.34 9.02 -24.11
CA ILE A 455 0.87 8.44 -22.85
C ILE A 455 -0.25 7.59 -22.26
N LEU A 456 0.04 6.29 -22.07
CA LEU A 456 -0.84 5.33 -21.41
C LEU A 456 -0.15 4.84 -20.12
N TYR A 457 -0.75 5.09 -18.98
CA TYR A 457 -0.31 4.51 -17.72
C TYR A 457 -0.94 3.13 -17.55
N LEU A 458 -0.10 2.11 -17.60
CA LEU A 458 -0.46 0.71 -17.44
C LEU A 458 -0.17 0.19 -16.03
N GLY A 459 0.60 0.96 -15.24
CA GLY A 459 0.94 0.60 -13.86
C GLY A 459 1.64 -0.76 -13.76
N LEU A 460 1.31 -1.49 -12.70
CA LEU A 460 1.70 -2.90 -12.50
C LEU A 460 0.45 -3.76 -12.72
N SER A 461 0.29 -4.22 -13.94
CA SER A 461 -0.98 -4.64 -14.55
C SER A 461 -1.34 -6.12 -14.39
N GLY A 462 -0.58 -6.86 -13.57
CA GLY A 462 -0.83 -8.30 -13.35
C GLY A 462 -0.51 -9.17 -14.56
N GLU A 463 -0.86 -10.44 -14.49
CA GLU A 463 -0.48 -11.45 -15.49
C GLU A 463 -1.04 -11.21 -16.91
N ALA A 464 -2.16 -10.49 -17.01
CA ALA A 464 -2.82 -10.18 -18.28
C ALA A 464 -2.46 -8.78 -18.83
N GLY A 465 -1.48 -8.10 -18.25
CA GLY A 465 -1.11 -6.73 -18.58
C GLY A 465 -0.69 -6.52 -20.03
N ALA A 466 0.06 -7.43 -20.61
CA ALA A 466 0.47 -7.34 -22.02
C ALA A 466 -0.74 -7.47 -22.98
N GLU A 467 -1.68 -8.38 -22.66
CA GLU A 467 -2.92 -8.54 -23.44
C GLU A 467 -3.79 -7.27 -23.34
N ALA A 468 -3.89 -6.69 -22.14
CA ALA A 468 -4.61 -5.44 -21.92
C ALA A 468 -3.98 -4.26 -22.66
N ALA A 469 -2.65 -4.15 -22.63
CA ALA A 469 -1.92 -3.10 -23.36
C ALA A 469 -2.23 -3.15 -24.86
N VAL A 470 -2.20 -4.33 -25.47
CA VAL A 470 -2.50 -4.52 -26.89
C VAL A 470 -3.94 -4.09 -27.20
N ASP A 471 -4.92 -4.56 -26.41
CA ASP A 471 -6.33 -4.23 -26.64
C ASP A 471 -6.58 -2.70 -26.52
N LEU A 472 -5.92 -2.03 -25.58
CA LEU A 472 -6.01 -0.57 -25.42
C LEU A 472 -5.32 0.17 -26.57
N LEU A 473 -4.09 -0.23 -26.94
CA LEU A 473 -3.34 0.43 -28.00
C LEU A 473 -4.04 0.39 -29.35
N PHE A 474 -4.73 -0.73 -29.66
CA PHE A 474 -5.45 -0.91 -30.93
C PHE A 474 -6.96 -0.64 -30.85
N GLY A 475 -7.46 -0.12 -29.72
CA GLY A 475 -8.86 0.29 -29.58
C GLY A 475 -9.87 -0.85 -29.51
N LYS A 476 -9.42 -2.07 -29.21
CA LYS A 476 -10.31 -3.20 -28.89
C LYS A 476 -11.00 -3.00 -27.54
N ALA A 477 -10.42 -2.16 -26.70
CA ALA A 477 -11.00 -1.66 -25.46
C ALA A 477 -10.81 -0.14 -25.35
N ASN A 478 -11.75 0.54 -24.66
CA ASN A 478 -11.69 1.96 -24.42
C ASN A 478 -11.14 2.21 -22.99
N PRO A 479 -10.04 2.96 -22.79
CA PRO A 479 -9.52 3.24 -21.47
C PRO A 479 -10.54 4.03 -20.63
N SER A 480 -10.69 3.64 -19.37
CA SER A 480 -11.65 4.26 -18.44
C SER A 480 -11.09 4.53 -17.06
N GLY A 481 -9.82 4.20 -16.84
CA GLY A 481 -9.15 4.43 -15.57
C GLY A 481 -8.97 5.91 -15.26
N LYS A 482 -8.97 6.23 -13.98
CA LYS A 482 -8.71 7.56 -13.42
C LYS A 482 -7.60 7.47 -12.38
N LEU A 483 -6.65 8.38 -12.38
CA LEU A 483 -5.55 8.35 -11.42
C LEU A 483 -6.06 8.34 -9.97
N ALA A 484 -5.54 7.44 -9.17
CA ALA A 484 -5.85 7.34 -7.74
C ALA A 484 -4.89 8.17 -6.86
N GLU A 485 -3.98 8.89 -7.48
CA GLU A 485 -3.01 9.79 -6.84
C GLU A 485 -2.60 10.91 -7.78
N SER A 486 -2.16 12.02 -7.19
CA SER A 486 -1.62 13.18 -7.91
C SER A 486 -0.25 12.89 -8.51
N TRP A 487 0.02 13.38 -9.72
CA TRP A 487 1.32 13.30 -10.36
C TRP A 487 1.97 14.68 -10.41
N PRO A 488 2.87 15.01 -9.48
CA PRO A 488 3.60 16.29 -9.50
C PRO A 488 4.56 16.36 -10.68
N GLN A 489 4.92 17.57 -11.06
CA GLN A 489 5.88 17.75 -12.15
C GLN A 489 7.30 17.33 -11.75
N ARG A 490 7.66 17.55 -10.48
CA ARG A 490 8.99 17.24 -9.91
C ARG A 490 8.83 16.83 -8.45
N TYR A 491 9.73 16.01 -7.95
CA TYR A 491 9.73 15.58 -6.56
C TYR A 491 9.73 16.75 -5.55
N ARG A 492 10.48 17.81 -5.84
CA ARG A 492 10.54 19.00 -4.96
C ARG A 492 9.19 19.73 -4.80
N ASP A 493 8.22 19.44 -5.66
CA ASP A 493 6.87 20.02 -5.58
C ASP A 493 6.00 19.29 -4.55
N CYS A 494 6.45 18.11 -4.08
CA CYS A 494 5.83 17.38 -2.98
C CYS A 494 6.14 18.07 -1.65
N VAL A 495 5.13 18.29 -0.81
CA VAL A 495 5.28 18.99 0.48
C VAL A 495 6.32 18.34 1.38
N SER A 496 6.38 17.00 1.39
CA SER A 496 7.29 16.22 2.23
C SER A 496 8.68 15.99 1.64
N SER A 497 8.99 16.53 0.44
CA SER A 497 10.26 16.29 -0.25
C SER A 497 11.52 16.67 0.55
N GLY A 498 11.40 17.65 1.45
CA GLY A 498 12.51 18.12 2.28
C GLY A 498 12.68 17.42 3.63
N TYR A 499 11.78 16.48 3.98
CA TYR A 499 11.81 15.80 5.30
C TYR A 499 11.25 14.37 5.25
N TYR A 500 11.11 13.78 4.07
CA TYR A 500 10.76 12.37 3.90
C TYR A 500 11.97 11.47 4.16
N ALA A 501 11.74 10.17 4.24
CA ALA A 501 12.66 9.10 4.62
C ALA A 501 14.14 9.29 4.18
N GLY A 502 15.05 8.78 4.99
CA GLY A 502 16.50 8.86 4.76
C GLY A 502 17.20 10.06 5.40
N GLN A 503 16.47 11.08 5.81
CA GLN A 503 17.04 12.24 6.55
C GLN A 503 16.97 12.07 8.07
N HIS A 504 15.89 11.41 8.56
CA HIS A 504 15.61 11.21 9.98
C HIS A 504 15.05 9.81 10.20
N LYS A 505 15.29 9.24 11.39
CA LYS A 505 14.71 7.96 11.81
C LYS A 505 13.19 8.07 11.94
N ASP A 506 12.72 9.13 12.60
CA ASP A 506 11.32 9.36 12.86
C ASP A 506 10.65 10.03 11.64
N ALA A 507 9.46 9.56 11.30
CA ALA A 507 8.66 10.09 10.21
C ALA A 507 7.77 11.24 10.74
N HIS A 508 8.21 12.47 10.58
CA HIS A 508 7.41 13.64 10.95
C HIS A 508 6.39 13.97 9.85
N TYR A 509 5.11 13.86 10.15
CA TYR A 509 4.00 14.14 9.21
C TYR A 509 3.66 15.64 9.24
N ARG A 510 4.68 16.45 8.93
CA ARG A 510 4.63 17.93 9.08
C ARG A 510 3.57 18.56 8.19
N GLU A 511 3.22 17.94 7.10
CA GLU A 511 2.21 18.41 6.16
C GLU A 511 0.78 18.36 6.73
N GLY A 512 0.53 17.62 7.80
CA GLY A 512 -0.79 17.49 8.39
C GLY A 512 -1.81 16.93 7.40
N LEU A 513 -2.93 17.64 7.21
CA LEU A 513 -3.99 17.24 6.28
C LEU A 513 -3.61 17.36 4.79
N TYR A 514 -2.50 18.03 4.48
CA TYR A 514 -2.13 18.36 3.10
C TYR A 514 -1.37 17.23 2.42
N VAL A 515 -2.02 16.10 2.21
CA VAL A 515 -1.52 14.94 1.47
C VAL A 515 -2.13 14.94 0.06
N GLY A 516 -1.30 14.63 -0.94
CA GLY A 516 -1.73 14.51 -2.33
C GLY A 516 -2.37 15.78 -2.89
N TYR A 517 -3.49 15.66 -3.61
CA TYR A 517 -4.18 16.79 -4.24
C TYR A 517 -4.57 17.90 -3.24
N ARG A 518 -4.77 17.59 -1.97
CA ARG A 518 -5.08 18.56 -0.92
C ARG A 518 -3.97 19.59 -0.76
N TRP A 519 -2.71 19.13 -0.88
CA TRP A 519 -1.54 19.99 -0.88
C TRP A 519 -1.47 20.86 -2.12
N TYR A 520 -1.47 20.24 -3.30
CA TYR A 520 -1.22 20.95 -4.56
C TYR A 520 -2.25 22.04 -4.81
N GLN A 521 -3.53 21.77 -4.51
CA GLN A 521 -4.59 22.75 -4.63
C GLN A 521 -4.48 23.87 -3.61
N LYS A 522 -4.20 23.56 -2.33
CA LYS A 522 -4.09 24.57 -1.29
C LYS A 522 -2.89 25.49 -1.50
N ALA A 523 -1.77 24.96 -1.96
CA ALA A 523 -0.54 25.70 -2.24
C ALA A 523 -0.50 26.32 -3.65
N GLY A 524 -1.47 26.05 -4.52
CA GLY A 524 -1.50 26.53 -5.91
C GLY A 524 -0.37 25.98 -6.79
N ILE A 525 0.10 24.76 -6.51
CA ILE A 525 1.19 24.11 -7.25
C ILE A 525 0.62 23.32 -8.42
N PRO A 526 1.07 23.60 -9.68
CA PRO A 526 0.56 22.89 -10.85
C PRO A 526 1.05 21.46 -10.89
N LEU A 527 0.13 20.53 -11.17
CA LEU A 527 0.41 19.12 -11.36
C LEU A 527 0.76 18.79 -12.82
N ARG A 528 1.42 17.66 -13.04
CA ARG A 528 1.50 17.05 -14.38
C ARG A 528 0.15 16.41 -14.72
N TYR A 529 -0.43 15.67 -13.78
CA TYR A 529 -1.79 15.12 -13.87
C TYR A 529 -2.44 15.15 -12.49
N ALA A 530 -3.70 15.57 -12.47
CA ALA A 530 -4.47 15.70 -11.24
C ALA A 530 -4.97 14.35 -10.71
N PHE A 531 -5.25 14.28 -9.42
CA PHE A 531 -6.03 13.19 -8.83
C PHE A 531 -7.39 13.05 -9.54
N GLY A 532 -7.77 11.84 -9.87
CA GLY A 532 -8.98 11.55 -10.62
C GLY A 532 -8.89 11.74 -12.14
N TYR A 533 -7.76 12.22 -12.66
CA TYR A 533 -7.58 12.48 -14.09
C TYR A 533 -7.46 11.18 -14.90
N GLY A 534 -8.08 11.18 -16.09
CA GLY A 534 -7.95 10.13 -17.09
C GLY A 534 -8.82 10.43 -18.30
N LEU A 535 -8.27 10.24 -19.50
CA LEU A 535 -8.95 10.42 -20.77
C LEU A 535 -9.65 9.12 -21.23
N SER A 536 -10.51 9.25 -22.23
CA SER A 536 -11.19 8.14 -22.91
C SER A 536 -11.10 8.34 -24.43
N TYR A 537 -11.35 7.30 -25.20
CA TYR A 537 -11.54 7.39 -26.66
C TYR A 537 -12.92 7.93 -27.03
N THR A 538 -13.80 8.14 -26.05
CA THR A 538 -15.10 8.82 -26.19
C THR A 538 -15.10 10.10 -25.34
N SER A 539 -16.22 10.83 -25.33
CA SER A 539 -16.39 12.07 -24.55
C SER A 539 -17.69 12.07 -23.77
N PHE A 540 -17.70 12.79 -22.65
CA PHE A 540 -18.85 12.87 -21.76
C PHE A 540 -19.20 14.33 -21.48
N SER A 541 -20.51 14.60 -21.26
CA SER A 541 -21.00 15.88 -20.79
C SER A 541 -21.80 15.70 -19.51
N TYR A 542 -21.73 16.70 -18.65
CA TYR A 542 -22.39 16.75 -17.34
C TYR A 542 -23.43 17.88 -17.36
N SER A 543 -24.63 17.62 -16.83
CA SER A 543 -25.74 18.59 -16.77
C SER A 543 -26.65 18.29 -15.59
N ASP A 544 -27.67 19.16 -15.43
CA ASP A 544 -28.81 18.96 -14.54
C ASP A 544 -28.41 18.65 -13.09
N LEU A 545 -27.52 19.50 -12.51
CA LEU A 545 -27.21 19.42 -11.10
C LEU A 545 -28.41 19.78 -10.26
N GLU A 546 -28.84 18.85 -9.42
CA GLU A 546 -29.91 19.08 -8.44
C GLU A 546 -29.39 18.77 -7.03
N ILE A 547 -29.67 19.67 -6.08
CA ILE A 547 -29.33 19.49 -4.66
C ILE A 547 -30.63 19.62 -3.89
N SER A 548 -31.07 18.53 -3.26
CA SER A 548 -32.31 18.46 -2.47
C SER A 548 -32.03 17.81 -1.12
N GLY A 549 -31.95 18.63 -0.07
CA GLY A 549 -31.52 18.17 1.25
C GLY A 549 -30.12 17.57 1.22
N ASP A 550 -30.01 16.31 1.55
CA ASP A 550 -28.74 15.56 1.55
C ASP A 550 -28.47 14.81 0.23
N THR A 551 -29.35 14.93 -0.74
CA THR A 551 -29.17 14.26 -2.04
C THR A 551 -28.63 15.22 -3.08
N VAL A 552 -27.59 14.82 -3.76
CA VAL A 552 -27.00 15.53 -4.90
C VAL A 552 -27.08 14.62 -6.12
N SER A 553 -27.70 15.09 -7.19
CA SER A 553 -27.78 14.33 -8.44
C SER A 553 -27.33 15.15 -9.63
N CYS A 554 -26.86 14.47 -10.66
CA CYS A 554 -26.55 15.08 -11.96
C CYS A 554 -26.77 14.08 -13.08
N ARG A 555 -26.86 14.56 -14.30
CA ARG A 555 -26.94 13.76 -15.51
C ARG A 555 -25.59 13.72 -16.24
N VAL A 556 -25.15 12.51 -16.63
CA VAL A 556 -23.97 12.30 -17.46
C VAL A 556 -24.38 11.65 -18.77
N LYS A 557 -23.90 12.19 -19.89
CA LYS A 557 -24.17 11.71 -21.24
C LYS A 557 -22.88 11.38 -21.98
N ASN A 558 -22.81 10.24 -22.63
CA ASN A 558 -21.77 9.91 -23.60
C ASN A 558 -22.07 10.66 -24.92
N THR A 559 -21.27 11.67 -25.21
CA THR A 559 -21.38 12.53 -26.39
C THR A 559 -20.48 12.12 -27.56
N GLY A 560 -19.59 11.15 -27.32
CA GLY A 560 -18.65 10.70 -28.32
C GLY A 560 -19.18 9.57 -29.24
N LYS A 561 -18.26 8.90 -29.91
CA LYS A 561 -18.59 7.92 -30.96
C LYS A 561 -18.52 6.46 -30.51
N LEU A 562 -17.93 6.18 -29.36
CA LEU A 562 -17.71 4.84 -28.80
C LEU A 562 -18.43 4.69 -27.47
N ASP A 563 -18.76 3.45 -27.11
CA ASP A 563 -19.17 3.11 -25.77
C ASP A 563 -18.00 3.35 -24.81
N GLY A 564 -18.26 3.73 -23.56
CA GLY A 564 -17.22 3.98 -22.59
C GLY A 564 -17.73 4.14 -21.17
N ALA A 565 -16.83 4.15 -20.23
CA ALA A 565 -17.14 4.40 -18.83
C ALA A 565 -16.55 5.75 -18.36
N GLU A 566 -17.30 6.42 -17.50
CA GLU A 566 -16.90 7.67 -16.85
C GLU A 566 -17.05 7.54 -15.33
N THR A 567 -16.11 8.12 -14.59
CA THR A 567 -16.15 8.17 -13.13
C THR A 567 -16.59 9.57 -12.68
N VAL A 568 -17.80 9.66 -12.17
CA VAL A 568 -18.37 10.89 -11.60
C VAL A 568 -17.81 11.07 -10.19
N GLN A 569 -17.15 12.19 -9.94
CA GLN A 569 -16.49 12.50 -8.68
C GLN A 569 -17.16 13.70 -8.02
N LEU A 570 -17.61 13.52 -6.76
CA LEU A 570 -18.21 14.58 -5.97
C LEU A 570 -17.23 15.04 -4.89
N TYR A 571 -16.93 16.31 -4.92
CA TYR A 571 -16.06 17.00 -3.98
C TYR A 571 -16.81 18.02 -3.16
N ILE A 572 -16.36 18.21 -1.91
CA ILE A 572 -16.87 19.25 -1.00
C ILE A 572 -15.75 20.25 -0.70
N SER A 573 -16.05 21.54 -0.85
CA SER A 573 -15.21 22.62 -0.33
C SER A 573 -15.79 23.16 0.99
N PRO A 574 -14.91 23.48 1.97
CA PRO A 574 -15.36 24.02 3.25
C PRO A 574 -15.89 25.46 3.09
N PRO A 575 -16.63 25.98 4.09
CA PRO A 575 -17.02 27.37 4.13
C PRO A 575 -15.80 28.31 4.03
N GLU A 576 -15.99 29.49 3.45
CA GLU A 576 -14.94 30.51 3.36
C GLU A 576 -14.42 30.87 4.75
N GLY A 577 -13.11 31.08 4.90
CA GLY A 577 -12.49 31.40 6.18
C GLY A 577 -12.33 30.23 7.13
N SER A 578 -12.54 28.99 6.70
CA SER A 578 -12.41 27.78 7.54
C SER A 578 -11.00 27.48 8.06
N GLY A 579 -9.99 28.31 7.78
CA GLY A 579 -8.62 28.16 8.32
C GLY A 579 -7.93 26.87 7.87
N TYR A 580 -7.51 26.03 8.82
CA TYR A 580 -6.80 24.77 8.54
C TYR A 580 -7.77 23.72 7.98
N ARG A 581 -8.04 23.80 6.69
CA ARG A 581 -8.80 22.81 5.90
C ARG A 581 -8.28 22.72 4.46
N PRO A 582 -8.32 21.55 3.84
CA PRO A 582 -8.16 21.40 2.40
C PRO A 582 -9.18 22.26 1.64
N VAL A 583 -8.81 22.75 0.46
CA VAL A 583 -9.70 23.51 -0.42
C VAL A 583 -10.83 22.63 -0.94
N LEU A 584 -10.53 21.36 -1.15
CA LEU A 584 -11.42 20.40 -1.79
C LEU A 584 -11.16 19.01 -1.23
N GLU A 585 -12.19 18.21 -1.03
CA GLU A 585 -12.08 16.83 -0.58
C GLU A 585 -13.08 15.94 -1.32
N LEU A 586 -12.60 14.80 -1.86
CA LEU A 586 -13.47 13.77 -2.43
C LEU A 586 -14.36 13.17 -1.33
N LYS A 587 -15.67 13.17 -1.57
CA LYS A 587 -16.64 12.62 -0.61
C LYS A 587 -17.49 11.50 -1.19
N ARG A 588 -17.72 11.47 -2.51
CA ARG A 588 -18.44 10.40 -3.21
C ARG A 588 -17.90 10.23 -4.62
N PHE A 589 -18.08 9.04 -5.17
CA PHE A 589 -17.80 8.76 -6.57
C PHE A 589 -18.66 7.59 -7.06
N GLU A 590 -18.87 7.55 -8.39
CA GLU A 590 -19.55 6.42 -9.04
C GLU A 590 -19.04 6.25 -10.46
N LYS A 591 -18.72 5.02 -10.86
CA LYS A 591 -18.34 4.66 -12.23
C LYS A 591 -19.57 4.25 -13.02
N LEU A 592 -19.78 4.91 -14.15
CA LEU A 592 -20.91 4.69 -15.06
C LEU A 592 -20.43 4.16 -16.39
N PHE A 593 -20.92 3.01 -16.82
CA PHE A 593 -20.80 2.59 -18.21
C PHE A 593 -21.95 3.19 -19.02
N LEU A 594 -21.62 3.85 -20.15
CA LEU A 594 -22.56 4.54 -21.03
C LEU A 594 -22.33 4.14 -22.48
N LYS A 595 -23.37 3.62 -23.14
CA LYS A 595 -23.36 3.41 -24.59
C LYS A 595 -23.26 4.75 -25.31
N ARG A 596 -22.82 4.74 -26.56
CA ARG A 596 -22.83 5.92 -27.40
C ARG A 596 -24.19 6.62 -27.39
N GLY A 597 -24.23 7.89 -27.02
CA GLY A 597 -25.44 8.70 -26.92
C GLY A 597 -26.30 8.48 -25.68
N GLU A 598 -25.99 7.48 -24.86
CA GLU A 598 -26.71 7.18 -23.62
C GLU A 598 -26.48 8.25 -22.56
N SER A 599 -27.51 8.49 -21.75
CA SER A 599 -27.44 9.35 -20.58
C SER A 599 -27.91 8.58 -19.35
N LYS A 600 -27.24 8.79 -18.22
CA LYS A 600 -27.65 8.28 -16.90
C LYS A 600 -27.65 9.39 -15.87
N THR A 601 -28.57 9.32 -14.90
CA THR A 601 -28.52 10.15 -13.70
C THR A 601 -27.79 9.40 -12.61
N VAL A 602 -26.84 10.06 -11.97
CA VAL A 602 -26.18 9.58 -10.74
C VAL A 602 -26.68 10.39 -9.57
N SER A 603 -26.84 9.74 -8.42
CA SER A 603 -27.29 10.38 -7.18
C SER A 603 -26.39 9.98 -6.02
N PHE A 604 -25.98 10.96 -5.24
CA PHE A 604 -25.13 10.79 -4.05
C PHE A 604 -25.87 11.26 -2.81
N THR A 605 -25.74 10.54 -1.70
CA THR A 605 -26.21 10.99 -0.38
C THR A 605 -25.02 11.53 0.41
N LEU A 606 -25.17 12.75 0.94
CA LEU A 606 -24.19 13.43 1.76
C LEU A 606 -24.58 13.28 3.23
N ASP A 607 -23.87 12.43 3.96
CA ASP A 607 -23.97 12.32 5.41
C ASP A 607 -23.11 13.37 6.12
N ASP A 608 -23.22 13.47 7.44
CA ASP A 608 -22.47 14.43 8.25
C ASP A 608 -20.96 14.28 8.11
N ARG A 609 -20.46 13.06 7.86
CA ARG A 609 -19.02 12.80 7.64
C ARG A 609 -18.47 13.48 6.38
N CYS A 610 -19.32 13.84 5.42
CA CYS A 610 -18.91 14.62 4.26
C CYS A 610 -18.44 16.05 4.63
N PHE A 611 -18.87 16.56 5.76
CA PHE A 611 -18.63 17.93 6.21
C PHE A 611 -17.77 18.02 7.48
N ALA A 612 -17.66 16.90 8.19
CA ALA A 612 -17.09 16.84 9.53
C ALA A 612 -15.57 17.08 9.54
N VAL A 613 -15.10 17.58 10.68
CA VAL A 613 -13.70 17.66 11.11
C VAL A 613 -13.55 16.95 12.45
N TRP A 614 -12.34 16.55 12.78
CA TRP A 614 -12.05 15.97 14.09
C TRP A 614 -11.64 17.05 15.09
N GLN A 615 -12.34 17.11 16.21
CA GLN A 615 -11.98 17.93 17.39
C GLN A 615 -12.46 17.18 18.65
N ASP A 616 -11.62 16.28 19.15
CA ASP A 616 -11.95 15.31 20.20
C ASP A 616 -13.14 14.37 19.87
N ALA A 617 -13.95 14.78 18.93
CA ALA A 617 -15.04 14.03 18.29
C ALA A 617 -15.23 14.53 16.86
N TRP A 618 -16.00 13.80 16.05
CA TRP A 618 -16.43 14.29 14.75
C TRP A 618 -17.51 15.37 14.92
N ILE A 619 -17.22 16.57 14.48
CA ILE A 619 -18.15 17.71 14.50
C ILE A 619 -18.37 18.23 13.09
N VAL A 620 -19.55 18.74 12.80
CA VAL A 620 -19.87 19.44 11.55
C VAL A 620 -19.81 20.95 11.81
N PRO A 621 -18.80 21.67 11.28
CA PRO A 621 -18.78 23.12 11.36
C PRO A 621 -19.97 23.75 10.65
N LYS A 622 -20.55 24.79 11.26
CA LYS A 622 -21.63 25.57 10.66
C LYS A 622 -21.13 26.36 9.46
N GLY A 623 -21.84 26.32 8.34
CA GLY A 623 -21.50 27.16 7.19
C GLY A 623 -22.15 26.73 5.89
N GLU A 624 -21.78 27.42 4.83
CA GLU A 624 -22.13 27.08 3.47
C GLU A 624 -20.99 26.36 2.79
N TYR A 625 -21.22 25.11 2.40
CA TYR A 625 -20.24 24.23 1.77
C TYR A 625 -20.47 24.20 0.27
N GLY A 626 -19.39 24.34 -0.51
CA GLY A 626 -19.46 24.11 -1.95
C GLY A 626 -19.60 22.63 -2.27
N VAL A 627 -20.45 22.32 -3.24
CA VAL A 627 -20.65 20.99 -3.82
C VAL A 627 -20.18 21.03 -5.25
N HIS A 628 -19.20 20.21 -5.61
CA HIS A 628 -18.59 20.21 -6.92
C HIS A 628 -18.62 18.81 -7.51
N ILE A 629 -19.13 18.69 -8.75
CA ILE A 629 -19.10 17.44 -9.51
C ILE A 629 -18.17 17.62 -10.70
N GLY A 630 -17.29 16.63 -10.90
CA GLY A 630 -16.33 16.66 -11.98
C GLY A 630 -15.81 15.30 -12.39
N SER A 631 -14.89 15.33 -13.35
CA SER A 631 -14.16 14.17 -13.86
C SER A 631 -12.76 14.01 -13.24
N SER A 632 -12.30 15.00 -12.47
CA SER A 632 -11.07 14.99 -11.67
C SER A 632 -11.10 16.11 -10.65
N SER A 633 -10.13 16.16 -9.74
CA SER A 633 -9.98 17.23 -8.75
C SER A 633 -9.72 18.63 -9.36
N GLU A 634 -9.31 18.72 -10.63
CA GLU A 634 -9.10 19.98 -11.35
C GLU A 634 -10.18 20.25 -12.42
N GLN A 635 -10.92 19.23 -12.86
CA GLN A 635 -11.99 19.36 -13.83
C GLN A 635 -13.36 19.28 -13.14
N LEU A 636 -13.70 20.35 -12.44
CA LEU A 636 -14.99 20.51 -11.77
C LEU A 636 -15.98 21.15 -12.74
N LEU A 637 -17.01 20.43 -13.13
CA LEU A 637 -17.91 20.78 -14.24
C LEU A 637 -19.25 21.36 -13.78
N LEU A 638 -19.72 20.95 -12.60
CA LEU A 638 -20.97 21.43 -12.00
C LEU A 638 -20.71 21.92 -10.58
N HIS A 639 -21.36 23.01 -10.20
CA HIS A 639 -21.15 23.68 -8.92
C HIS A 639 -22.48 24.04 -8.28
N GLY A 640 -22.57 23.81 -6.97
CA GLY A 640 -23.69 24.20 -6.13
C GLY A 640 -23.24 24.39 -4.69
N SER A 641 -24.14 24.60 -3.78
CA SER A 641 -23.81 24.70 -2.36
C SER A 641 -24.88 24.05 -1.48
N VAL A 642 -24.48 23.71 -0.28
CA VAL A 642 -25.34 23.18 0.77
C VAL A 642 -25.00 23.81 2.10
N ARG A 643 -25.99 24.26 2.84
CA ARG A 643 -25.80 24.81 4.19
C ARG A 643 -25.91 23.71 5.24
N ARG A 644 -25.04 23.82 6.25
CA ARG A 644 -25.09 23.00 7.46
C ARG A 644 -25.25 23.87 8.69
N ASP A 645 -26.23 23.56 9.52
CA ASP A 645 -26.48 24.23 10.80
C ASP A 645 -25.74 23.45 11.91
N GLY A 646 -24.42 23.36 11.79
CA GLY A 646 -23.56 22.66 12.72
C GLY A 646 -23.09 23.53 13.89
N VAL A 647 -21.92 23.17 14.47
CA VAL A 647 -21.34 23.89 15.58
C VAL A 647 -20.43 25.04 15.12
N SER A 648 -20.24 26.04 15.98
CA SER A 648 -19.18 27.03 15.74
C SER A 648 -17.82 26.37 15.86
N TRP A 649 -16.94 26.60 14.88
CA TRP A 649 -15.61 26.05 14.85
C TRP A 649 -14.62 27.12 14.39
N ASP A 650 -13.53 27.26 15.15
CA ASP A 650 -12.45 28.21 14.85
C ASP A 650 -11.26 27.51 14.22
N GLY A 651 -11.29 27.34 12.91
CA GLY A 651 -10.18 26.79 12.13
C GLY A 651 -8.99 27.74 11.98
N ALA A 652 -9.10 29.00 12.43
CA ALA A 652 -8.00 29.95 12.42
C ALA A 652 -7.10 29.84 13.66
N ALA A 653 -7.50 29.08 14.69
CA ALA A 653 -6.68 28.85 15.89
C ALA A 653 -5.43 27.99 15.64
N TYR A 654 -5.27 27.42 14.43
CA TYR A 654 -4.10 26.63 14.03
C TYR A 654 -2.93 27.54 13.62
N PRO A 655 -1.67 27.05 13.66
CA PRO A 655 -0.51 27.82 13.22
C PRO A 655 -0.69 28.33 11.77
N ASP A 656 -0.20 29.54 11.50
CA ASP A 656 -0.45 30.28 10.25
C ASP A 656 -0.11 29.47 8.98
N TRP A 657 0.98 28.70 9.00
CA TRP A 657 1.34 27.87 7.86
C TRP A 657 0.21 26.90 7.46
N TYR A 658 -0.49 26.31 8.41
CA TYR A 658 -1.57 25.35 8.11
C TYR A 658 -2.84 26.03 7.56
N CYS A 659 -3.02 27.31 7.86
CA CYS A 659 -4.11 28.10 7.29
C CYS A 659 -3.74 28.59 5.89
N ASN A 660 -2.49 29.02 5.70
CA ASN A 660 -1.99 29.67 4.48
C ASN A 660 -0.63 29.05 4.07
N PRO A 661 -0.58 27.80 3.59
CA PRO A 661 0.69 27.10 3.37
C PRO A 661 1.48 27.70 2.19
N VAL A 662 2.74 28.02 2.47
CA VAL A 662 3.74 28.45 1.48
C VAL A 662 5.04 27.68 1.74
N GLY A 663 5.51 26.94 0.74
CA GLY A 663 6.67 26.05 0.89
C GLY A 663 6.45 24.93 1.89
N ALA A 664 7.50 24.25 2.32
CA ALA A 664 7.41 23.19 3.32
C ALA A 664 7.19 23.76 4.73
N PRO A 665 6.43 23.07 5.61
CA PRO A 665 6.23 23.51 7.00
C PRO A 665 7.54 23.43 7.79
N SER A 666 7.81 24.46 8.60
CA SER A 666 8.94 24.45 9.51
C SER A 666 8.72 23.44 10.64
N HIS A 667 9.82 22.99 11.26
CA HIS A 667 9.75 22.13 12.45
C HIS A 667 8.98 22.80 13.59
N ILE A 668 9.18 24.11 13.81
CA ILE A 668 8.47 24.90 14.84
C ILE A 668 6.95 24.94 14.57
N ALA A 669 6.54 25.16 13.33
CA ALA A 669 5.12 25.15 12.98
C ALA A 669 4.49 23.76 13.25
N PHE A 670 5.25 22.70 13.01
CA PHE A 670 4.81 21.33 13.29
C PHE A 670 4.69 21.05 14.80
N GLU A 671 5.66 21.49 15.62
CA GLU A 671 5.56 21.36 17.07
C GLU A 671 4.37 22.12 17.64
N HIS A 672 4.06 23.29 17.10
CA HIS A 672 2.85 24.02 17.45
C HIS A 672 1.57 23.27 17.06
N LEU A 673 1.54 22.61 15.89
CA LEU A 673 0.40 21.76 15.49
C LEU A 673 0.24 20.56 16.43
N LEU A 674 1.37 19.94 16.83
CA LEU A 674 1.39 18.81 17.77
C LEU A 674 1.01 19.20 19.20
N GLY A 675 1.18 20.47 19.56
CA GLY A 675 1.07 20.94 20.97
C GLY A 675 2.16 20.41 21.89
N ARG A 676 3.26 19.86 21.32
CA ARG A 676 4.41 19.30 22.05
C ARG A 676 5.67 19.32 21.19
N PRO A 677 6.88 19.25 21.79
CA PRO A 677 8.11 19.07 21.02
C PRO A 677 8.08 17.78 20.21
N ALA A 678 8.61 17.84 18.98
CA ALA A 678 8.86 16.71 18.11
C ALA A 678 10.36 16.40 18.08
N ALA A 679 10.92 16.06 19.25
CA ALA A 679 12.34 15.76 19.35
C ALA A 679 12.66 14.45 18.64
N GLU A 680 13.69 14.46 17.78
CA GLU A 680 14.21 13.25 17.16
C GLU A 680 14.80 12.32 18.23
N GLN A 681 14.37 11.08 18.23
CA GLN A 681 14.98 10.05 19.05
C GLN A 681 16.33 9.64 18.43
N ARG A 682 17.40 10.30 18.87
CA ARG A 682 18.76 9.87 18.52
C ARG A 682 19.21 8.79 19.48
N THR A 683 19.46 7.61 18.96
CA THR A 683 20.12 6.53 19.73
C THR A 683 21.52 7.01 20.12
N ARG A 684 21.79 7.13 21.42
CA ARG A 684 23.12 7.58 21.91
C ARG A 684 24.02 6.36 22.08
N LYS A 685 25.31 6.51 21.74
CA LYS A 685 26.32 5.51 22.02
C LYS A 685 26.26 5.06 23.49
N GLY A 686 26.21 3.74 23.71
CA GLY A 686 26.14 3.17 25.05
C GLY A 686 24.75 3.20 25.72
N SER A 687 23.70 3.61 25.01
CA SER A 687 22.31 3.55 25.48
C SER A 687 21.40 2.73 24.52
N TYR A 688 21.97 1.73 23.91
CA TYR A 688 21.25 0.82 23.03
C TYR A 688 20.30 -0.08 23.82
N THR A 689 19.17 -0.41 23.20
CA THR A 689 18.12 -1.28 23.76
C THR A 689 17.81 -2.42 22.79
N MET A 690 16.90 -3.31 23.17
CA MET A 690 16.41 -4.35 22.26
C MET A 690 15.65 -3.77 21.05
N ASP A 691 15.24 -2.51 21.09
CA ASP A 691 14.65 -1.77 19.96
C ASP A 691 15.70 -1.10 19.05
N SER A 692 16.99 -1.19 19.39
CA SER A 692 18.09 -0.72 18.54
C SER A 692 18.39 -1.71 17.43
N THR A 693 18.78 -1.19 16.26
CA THR A 693 19.11 -2.00 15.08
C THR A 693 20.62 -2.23 14.96
N LEU A 694 21.02 -3.25 14.22
CA LEU A 694 22.43 -3.46 13.91
C LEU A 694 23.01 -2.30 13.10
N ASP A 695 22.21 -1.70 12.22
CA ASP A 695 22.61 -0.53 11.43
C ASP A 695 22.96 0.68 12.33
N GLU A 696 22.15 0.96 13.35
CA GLU A 696 22.41 2.00 14.33
C GLU A 696 23.67 1.73 15.19
N MET A 697 23.89 0.46 15.53
CA MET A 697 24.95 0.06 16.47
C MET A 697 26.31 -0.11 15.82
N ARG A 698 26.38 -0.50 14.52
CA ARG A 698 27.65 -0.86 13.84
C ARG A 698 28.60 0.30 13.62
N GLU A 699 28.11 1.54 13.67
CA GLU A 699 28.97 2.72 13.58
C GLU A 699 29.87 2.86 14.83
N ASP A 700 29.36 2.51 16.01
CA ASP A 700 29.97 2.73 17.30
C ASP A 700 30.50 1.45 17.98
N SER A 701 29.99 0.27 17.57
CA SER A 701 30.27 -1.01 18.22
C SER A 701 30.97 -1.97 17.29
N LEU A 702 32.20 -2.39 17.68
CA LEU A 702 32.93 -3.43 16.95
C LEU A 702 32.16 -4.77 16.92
N ALA A 703 31.48 -5.13 18.03
CA ALA A 703 30.72 -6.35 18.13
C ALA A 703 29.52 -6.35 17.14
N ALA A 704 28.78 -5.25 17.08
CA ALA A 704 27.68 -5.09 16.12
C ALA A 704 28.20 -5.08 14.68
N LYS A 705 29.33 -4.41 14.40
CA LYS A 705 29.96 -4.40 13.07
C LYS A 705 30.40 -5.78 12.61
N LEU A 706 30.95 -6.60 13.48
CA LEU A 706 31.36 -7.97 13.16
C LEU A 706 30.13 -8.87 12.91
N LEU A 707 29.10 -8.74 13.75
CA LEU A 707 27.84 -9.47 13.55
C LEU A 707 27.15 -9.06 12.22
N SER A 708 27.07 -7.78 11.92
CA SER A 708 26.51 -7.29 10.65
C SER A 708 27.22 -7.88 9.45
N LYS A 709 28.56 -7.86 9.42
CA LYS A 709 29.36 -8.47 8.35
C LYS A 709 29.14 -9.97 8.23
N GLY A 710 29.00 -10.67 9.36
CA GLY A 710 28.71 -12.11 9.37
C GLY A 710 27.33 -12.41 8.78
N LEU A 711 26.32 -11.60 9.11
CA LEU A 711 24.98 -11.72 8.55
C LEU A 711 24.96 -11.37 7.06
N GLU A 712 25.59 -10.27 6.64
CA GLU A 712 25.73 -9.90 5.22
C GLU A 712 26.33 -11.03 4.39
N ALA A 713 27.41 -11.65 4.88
CA ALA A 713 28.07 -12.78 4.21
C ALA A 713 27.19 -14.05 4.17
N SER A 714 26.30 -14.23 5.14
CA SER A 714 25.43 -15.39 5.24
C SER A 714 24.14 -15.23 4.43
N LEU A 715 23.63 -14.01 4.29
CA LEU A 715 22.36 -13.72 3.63
C LEU A 715 22.31 -14.17 2.18
N ALA A 716 23.38 -13.98 1.40
CA ALA A 716 23.47 -14.46 0.03
C ALA A 716 23.28 -15.99 -0.08
N LYS A 717 23.74 -16.74 0.93
CA LYS A 717 23.56 -18.19 0.99
C LYS A 717 22.19 -18.61 1.51
N LEU A 718 21.62 -17.86 2.45
CA LEU A 718 20.37 -18.19 3.12
C LEU A 718 19.15 -17.80 2.27
N SER A 719 19.19 -16.64 1.62
CA SER A 719 18.09 -16.16 0.76
C SER A 719 18.08 -16.81 -0.63
N GLY A 720 19.21 -17.39 -1.08
CA GLY A 720 19.37 -17.86 -2.46
C GLY A 720 19.36 -16.73 -3.49
N ALA A 721 19.35 -15.47 -3.05
CA ALA A 721 19.30 -14.29 -3.90
C ALA A 721 20.71 -13.82 -4.28
N GLU A 722 20.88 -13.40 -5.54
CA GLU A 722 22.17 -12.86 -6.00
C GLU A 722 22.46 -11.50 -5.33
N PRO A 723 23.72 -11.25 -4.91
CA PRO A 723 24.12 -9.95 -4.38
C PRO A 723 23.75 -8.81 -5.33
N GLY A 724 23.00 -7.81 -4.82
CA GLY A 724 22.53 -6.67 -5.60
C GLY A 724 21.14 -6.84 -6.22
N SER A 725 20.55 -8.05 -6.19
CA SER A 725 19.15 -8.24 -6.60
C SER A 725 18.17 -7.52 -5.66
N PRO A 726 16.95 -7.21 -6.10
CA PRO A 726 15.92 -6.60 -5.24
C PRO A 726 15.66 -7.42 -3.97
N GLU A 727 15.58 -8.74 -4.09
CA GLU A 727 15.37 -9.67 -2.97
C GLU A 727 16.52 -9.63 -1.98
N TYR A 728 17.77 -9.56 -2.48
CA TYR A 728 18.94 -9.41 -1.63
C TYR A 728 18.93 -8.08 -0.89
N ARG A 729 18.64 -6.96 -1.60
CA ARG A 729 18.54 -5.62 -0.98
C ARG A 729 17.45 -5.58 0.07
N MET A 730 16.25 -6.11 -0.22
CA MET A 730 15.14 -6.18 0.72
C MET A 730 15.51 -7.00 1.97
N THR A 731 16.09 -8.20 1.78
CA THR A 731 16.49 -9.08 2.90
C THR A 731 17.60 -8.45 3.74
N LEU A 732 18.56 -7.80 3.10
CA LEU A 732 19.68 -7.12 3.77
C LEU A 732 19.17 -5.93 4.58
N SER A 733 18.36 -5.05 3.99
CA SER A 733 17.74 -3.91 4.68
C SER A 733 16.88 -4.40 5.84
N SER A 734 15.99 -5.35 5.61
CA SER A 734 15.14 -5.93 6.65
C SER A 734 15.93 -6.56 7.80
N THR A 735 17.12 -7.12 7.53
CA THR A 735 17.98 -7.72 8.58
C THR A 735 18.75 -6.67 9.36
N LEU A 736 19.36 -5.69 8.70
CA LEU A 736 20.18 -4.67 9.35
C LEU A 736 19.34 -3.62 10.08
N ASP A 737 18.17 -3.29 9.52
CA ASP A 737 17.22 -2.34 10.09
C ASP A 737 16.23 -2.99 11.07
N ALA A 738 16.24 -4.34 11.17
CA ALA A 738 15.44 -5.00 12.21
C ALA A 738 16.00 -4.73 13.61
N PRO A 739 15.16 -4.38 14.60
CA PRO A 739 15.56 -4.32 15.99
C PRO A 739 16.08 -5.66 16.49
N LEU A 740 16.96 -5.65 17.48
CA LEU A 740 17.50 -6.89 18.07
C LEU A 740 16.38 -7.83 18.56
N ARG A 741 15.26 -7.30 19.06
CA ARG A 741 14.09 -8.10 19.45
C ARG A 741 13.49 -8.87 18.27
N THR A 742 13.42 -8.26 17.10
CA THR A 742 12.91 -8.90 15.87
C THR A 742 13.88 -9.97 15.36
N LEU A 743 15.18 -9.67 15.36
CA LEU A 743 16.20 -10.68 15.03
C LEU A 743 16.14 -11.89 15.99
N LYS A 744 15.81 -11.67 17.26
CA LYS A 744 15.59 -12.74 18.25
C LYS A 744 14.49 -13.71 17.83
N ILE A 745 13.40 -13.19 17.29
CA ILE A 745 12.25 -13.98 16.81
C ILE A 745 12.67 -14.80 15.59
N PHE A 746 13.25 -14.16 14.57
CA PHE A 746 13.62 -14.83 13.33
C PHE A 746 14.76 -15.84 13.48
N MET A 747 15.70 -15.64 14.39
CA MET A 747 16.81 -16.57 14.60
C MET A 747 16.40 -17.84 15.36
N ALA A 748 15.21 -17.90 15.97
CA ALA A 748 14.58 -19.03 16.67
C ALA A 748 15.51 -19.86 17.59
N LYS A 749 16.76 -19.42 17.78
CA LYS A 749 17.78 -20.03 18.64
C LYS A 749 18.18 -19.04 19.70
N ASP A 750 18.50 -19.58 20.83
CA ASP A 750 18.97 -18.90 22.01
C ASP A 750 19.81 -17.66 21.68
N SER A 751 19.22 -16.52 21.84
CA SER A 751 19.74 -15.23 21.41
C SER A 751 20.75 -14.66 22.42
N ALA A 752 21.39 -15.49 23.22
CA ALA A 752 22.50 -15.08 24.10
C ALA A 752 23.57 -14.27 23.34
N ALA A 753 23.78 -14.58 22.07
CA ALA A 753 24.69 -13.81 21.20
C ALA A 753 24.20 -12.38 20.96
N LEU A 754 22.89 -12.16 20.71
CA LEU A 754 22.32 -10.82 20.50
C LEU A 754 22.32 -10.01 21.81
N ASP A 755 21.98 -10.64 22.94
CA ASP A 755 22.05 -10.04 24.26
C ASP A 755 23.50 -9.62 24.59
N ALA A 756 24.48 -10.47 24.26
CA ALA A 756 25.89 -10.18 24.46
C ALA A 756 26.36 -9.01 23.55
N VAL A 757 25.92 -8.97 22.29
CA VAL A 757 26.24 -7.84 21.39
C VAL A 757 25.67 -6.55 21.94
N LEU A 758 24.43 -6.55 22.45
CA LEU A 758 23.81 -5.39 23.10
C LEU A 758 24.64 -4.91 24.31
N GLU A 759 24.99 -5.83 25.21
CA GLU A 759 25.76 -5.48 26.42
C GLU A 759 27.18 -4.98 26.06
N LEU A 760 27.84 -5.57 25.05
CA LEU A 760 29.15 -5.11 24.55
C LEU A 760 29.03 -3.70 23.95
N SER A 761 27.98 -3.46 23.17
CA SER A 761 27.75 -2.14 22.55
C SER A 761 27.48 -1.04 23.58
N ASN A 762 26.94 -1.42 24.74
CA ASN A 762 26.73 -0.53 25.88
C ASN A 762 27.95 -0.44 26.83
N GLY A 763 29.06 -1.10 26.50
CA GLY A 763 30.30 -1.07 27.31
C GLY A 763 30.34 -2.04 28.50
N HIS A 764 29.40 -2.99 28.55
CA HIS A 764 29.23 -3.91 29.69
C HIS A 764 29.85 -5.30 29.42
N ALA A 765 31.16 -5.39 29.21
CA ALA A 765 31.86 -6.63 28.83
C ALA A 765 31.61 -7.84 29.78
N ILE A 766 31.55 -7.61 31.10
CA ILE A 766 31.28 -8.66 32.10
C ILE A 766 29.85 -9.20 31.97
N ARG A 767 28.87 -8.33 31.72
CA ARG A 767 27.47 -8.75 31.52
C ARG A 767 27.34 -9.53 30.22
N ALA A 768 28.00 -9.09 29.16
CA ALA A 768 28.03 -9.79 27.90
C ALA A 768 28.58 -11.25 28.05
N LEU A 769 29.69 -11.40 28.79
CA LEU A 769 30.24 -12.71 29.05
C LEU A 769 29.29 -13.61 29.85
N ARG A 770 28.59 -13.05 30.86
CA ARG A 770 27.54 -13.77 31.59
C ARG A 770 26.44 -14.27 30.66
N LYS A 771 25.95 -13.41 29.74
CA LYS A 771 24.91 -13.78 28.75
C LYS A 771 25.34 -14.94 27.86
N LEU A 772 26.59 -14.96 27.41
CA LEU A 772 27.15 -16.08 26.62
C LEU A 772 27.30 -17.37 27.41
N LEU A 773 27.50 -17.30 28.74
CA LEU A 773 27.69 -18.45 29.61
C LEU A 773 26.37 -18.94 30.25
N GLU A 774 25.30 -18.16 30.18
CA GLU A 774 23.95 -18.59 30.58
C GLU A 774 23.53 -19.76 29.69
N LYS A 775 23.37 -20.94 30.26
CA LYS A 775 22.80 -22.09 29.50
C LYS A 775 21.38 -21.73 29.07
N PRO A 776 20.96 -22.16 27.86
CA PRO A 776 19.58 -22.05 27.45
C PRO A 776 18.69 -22.62 28.57
N ARG A 777 17.81 -21.83 29.12
CA ARG A 777 16.74 -22.35 29.98
C ARG A 777 15.78 -23.10 29.05
N GLN A 778 15.87 -24.45 29.11
CA GLN A 778 14.99 -25.38 28.40
C GLN A 778 13.52 -25.11 28.72
#